data_bb466a76e2f1c9a40574d9a6d8a1d896
#
_entry.id   bb466a76e2f1c9a40574d9a6d8a1d896
#
_cell.length_a   1.000
_cell.length_b   1.000
_cell.length_c   1.000
_cell.angle_alpha   90.00
_cell.angle_beta   90.00
_cell.angle_gamma   90.00
#
_symmetry.space_group_name_H-M   'P 1'
#
loop_
_entity.id
_entity.type
_entity.pdbx_description
1 polymer ?
#
loop_
_entity_poly.entity_id
_entity_poly.type
_entity_poly.pdbx_seq_one_letter_code
_entity_poly.pdbx_strand_id
1 'polypeptide(L)'
;MNRTINTHVVYLPQKLQNALKNIKTYSLTVLEAPSGFGKTTALEAFFNQKEFASVPVFKHTFFSDSLAEYWQWFCKTLSDIDPFNATALRGVQTPCADNMAFLHEMLSDVECPSEAYIVFDNLCAPESTIETLITALSCNLPQQLHIVLSVQAVGTGSNLAIAASGKAFFLDASDFAFSEKDCQAYFAAAGLILTPSETKELYAITGGWIFAVYLQLLFFAKNRRFEKGILNNLIEKAFFSRLTQTEKAFYLALTPLKHFTVRQAVEIGGCDTDFVHVHLCGGFIHYDSKKSVYYFHNLLHEYLREFFDCLDKPLKRRYYQTAAAWEEQYGEKINAIRLYYLAEDYERIFSMPHTSYDLSDIGDANTRTMIFDILDKTPYEVKLCHCESMVPLAFILFCIGEIPKLVETIEEIRVLVEQSTLPEARKKAVLGETELLLSFTAFNDIAAMSRYHRKALELLGGKESFIHLRSTWTFGSPSIVCLYHRTPGGLQNEIALMDECMPIYYTLTGGHGSGSEYAMRAEALYLCGSFDEAEKNAHRAVFEAQTKKQSSVVQSAKFVLAAITLAQGNAEKLFDTLISLSESASDNGEDMCRYTLDLIFGYIYAFSHRADKVCAWLADGDITETRLAAMTIPFAQIVYAKVLLERKEYLKLLAYCPFARGCAEAGHTVLPQIYFYVFEACASMALGDSTAAEEALKKAFALSRDDEIVMPFAQCFSGIEPLLEAFPQDEMLRHIRQAGADFEKAVTQIGSDKAKLSPREAEVAELIRQGFTNKQIAARLYISLSTVKMTVSNIFEKTGVKSRAQLSDIFPNK
;
A
#
# COMPACT_ATOMS: atom_id res chain seq x y z
N MET A 1 -58.18 -21.25 5.73
CA MET A 1 -57.06 -21.14 4.78
C MET A 1 -55.80 -20.79 5.56
N ASN A 2 -54.93 -21.79 5.78
CA ASN A 2 -53.61 -21.52 6.37
C ASN A 2 -52.80 -20.75 5.35
N ARG A 3 -52.74 -19.39 5.47
CA ARG A 3 -51.75 -18.63 4.74
C ARG A 3 -50.39 -19.03 5.23
N THR A 4 -49.54 -19.50 4.33
CA THR A 4 -48.13 -19.78 4.59
C THR A 4 -47.47 -18.46 5.03
N ILE A 5 -46.93 -18.43 6.24
CA ILE A 5 -46.20 -17.23 6.74
C ILE A 5 -44.90 -17.12 5.95
N ASN A 6 -44.74 -15.99 5.26
CA ASN A 6 -43.51 -15.70 4.56
C ASN A 6 -42.56 -14.91 5.49
N THR A 7 -41.50 -15.53 5.96
CA THR A 7 -40.50 -14.92 6.82
C THR A 7 -39.35 -14.23 6.03
N HIS A 8 -39.39 -14.30 4.68
CA HIS A 8 -38.39 -13.70 3.80
C HIS A 8 -38.92 -12.45 3.07
N VAL A 9 -39.66 -11.62 3.79
CA VAL A 9 -40.24 -10.39 3.22
C VAL A 9 -39.20 -9.28 3.26
N VAL A 10 -38.95 -8.67 2.10
CA VAL A 10 -38.24 -7.39 2.01
C VAL A 10 -39.30 -6.28 2.00
N TYR A 11 -39.23 -5.37 2.96
CA TYR A 11 -40.09 -4.21 3.08
C TYR A 11 -39.25 -2.94 3.25
N LEU A 12 -39.47 -1.97 2.37
CA LEU A 12 -38.84 -0.67 2.48
C LEU A 12 -39.90 0.40 2.81
N PRO A 13 -39.74 1.12 3.95
CA PRO A 13 -40.61 2.26 4.27
C PRO A 13 -40.64 3.29 3.16
N GLN A 14 -41.77 3.91 2.92
CA GLN A 14 -41.92 4.95 1.87
C GLN A 14 -40.95 6.13 2.11
N LYS A 15 -40.69 6.48 3.40
CA LYS A 15 -39.71 7.52 3.80
C LYS A 15 -38.33 7.12 3.27
N LEU A 16 -37.89 5.89 3.52
CA LEU A 16 -36.57 5.39 3.10
C LEU A 16 -36.47 5.29 1.56
N GLN A 17 -37.52 4.79 0.88
CA GLN A 17 -37.56 4.77 -0.59
C GLN A 17 -37.38 6.17 -1.20
N ASN A 18 -38.02 7.18 -0.63
CA ASN A 18 -37.88 8.57 -1.08
C ASN A 18 -36.49 9.13 -0.77
N ALA A 19 -35.92 8.81 0.37
CA ALA A 19 -34.57 9.24 0.75
C ALA A 19 -33.49 8.60 -0.13
N LEU A 20 -33.62 7.32 -0.46
CA LEU A 20 -32.68 6.63 -1.36
C LEU A 20 -32.64 7.21 -2.80
N LYS A 21 -33.70 7.88 -3.25
CA LYS A 21 -33.69 8.58 -4.56
C LYS A 21 -32.62 9.67 -4.65
N ASN A 22 -32.20 10.23 -3.50
CA ASN A 22 -31.12 11.22 -3.46
C ASN A 22 -29.77 10.65 -3.91
N ILE A 23 -29.60 9.32 -3.90
CA ILE A 23 -28.40 8.66 -4.45
C ILE A 23 -28.14 9.09 -5.90
N LYS A 24 -29.18 9.36 -6.67
CA LYS A 24 -29.10 9.85 -8.06
C LYS A 24 -28.74 11.33 -8.18
N THR A 25 -28.83 12.09 -7.10
CA THR A 25 -28.63 13.53 -7.11
C THR A 25 -27.25 13.94 -6.61
N TYR A 26 -26.72 13.18 -5.65
CA TYR A 26 -25.45 13.49 -5.02
C TYR A 26 -24.35 12.60 -5.55
N SER A 27 -23.14 13.15 -5.71
CA SER A 27 -21.96 12.37 -6.11
C SER A 27 -21.50 11.44 -4.99
N LEU A 28 -21.76 11.79 -3.72
CA LEU A 28 -21.45 10.95 -2.56
C LEU A 28 -22.68 10.82 -1.67
N THR A 29 -23.05 9.58 -1.34
CA THR A 29 -24.11 9.27 -0.37
C THR A 29 -23.55 8.36 0.71
N VAL A 30 -23.77 8.70 1.98
CA VAL A 30 -23.31 7.92 3.14
C VAL A 30 -24.54 7.40 3.90
N LEU A 31 -24.65 6.09 4.04
CA LEU A 31 -25.66 5.40 4.83
C LEU A 31 -25.02 5.03 6.17
N GLU A 32 -25.31 5.82 7.18
CA GLU A 32 -24.76 5.68 8.53
C GLU A 32 -25.81 5.09 9.49
N ALA A 33 -25.66 3.83 9.82
CA ALA A 33 -26.47 3.20 10.87
C ALA A 33 -25.73 1.99 11.45
N PRO A 34 -25.98 1.63 12.71
CA PRO A 34 -25.47 0.39 13.30
C PRO A 34 -25.85 -0.85 12.50
N SER A 35 -25.19 -1.97 12.81
CA SER A 35 -25.53 -3.27 12.21
C SER A 35 -27.01 -3.61 12.45
N GLY A 36 -27.65 -4.27 11.49
CA GLY A 36 -29.05 -4.67 11.61
C GLY A 36 -30.12 -3.63 11.27
N PHE A 37 -29.73 -2.43 10.83
CA PHE A 37 -30.69 -1.43 10.32
C PHE A 37 -31.11 -1.63 8.86
N GLY A 38 -30.68 -2.72 8.22
CA GLY A 38 -31.14 -3.08 6.88
C GLY A 38 -30.50 -2.30 5.73
N LYS A 39 -29.35 -1.64 5.95
CA LYS A 39 -28.62 -0.87 4.90
C LYS A 39 -28.38 -1.69 3.63
N THR A 40 -27.76 -2.86 3.77
CA THR A 40 -27.46 -3.77 2.64
C THR A 40 -28.75 -4.17 1.90
N THR A 41 -29.79 -4.57 2.63
CA THR A 41 -31.10 -4.95 2.08
C THR A 41 -31.76 -3.78 1.36
N ALA A 42 -31.65 -2.58 1.90
CA ALA A 42 -32.20 -1.37 1.29
C ALA A 42 -31.50 -1.04 -0.03
N LEU A 43 -30.17 -1.13 -0.06
CA LEU A 43 -29.37 -0.91 -1.28
C LEU A 43 -29.70 -1.96 -2.35
N GLU A 44 -29.79 -3.24 -1.97
CA GLU A 44 -30.16 -4.31 -2.88
C GLU A 44 -31.54 -4.10 -3.50
N ALA A 45 -32.52 -3.78 -2.67
CA ALA A 45 -33.87 -3.52 -3.13
C ALA A 45 -33.95 -2.24 -4.00
N PHE A 46 -33.13 -1.25 -3.74
CA PHE A 46 -33.02 -0.02 -4.53
C PHE A 46 -32.42 -0.29 -5.92
N PHE A 47 -31.25 -0.93 -5.97
CA PHE A 47 -30.55 -1.18 -7.24
C PHE A 47 -31.13 -2.32 -8.07
N ASN A 48 -31.97 -3.18 -7.51
CA ASN A 48 -32.75 -4.19 -8.26
C ASN A 48 -33.99 -3.64 -8.99
N GLN A 49 -34.25 -2.32 -8.92
CA GLN A 49 -35.34 -1.71 -9.67
C GLN A 49 -35.04 -1.70 -11.18
N LYS A 50 -36.09 -1.78 -12.00
CA LYS A 50 -35.97 -1.87 -13.48
C LYS A 50 -35.15 -0.72 -14.10
N GLU A 51 -35.16 0.44 -13.48
CA GLU A 51 -34.42 1.62 -13.97
C GLU A 51 -32.89 1.45 -13.93
N PHE A 52 -32.37 0.56 -13.08
CA PHE A 52 -30.93 0.26 -13.00
C PHE A 52 -30.51 -0.91 -13.89
N ALA A 53 -31.40 -1.57 -14.60
CA ALA A 53 -31.10 -2.78 -15.39
C ALA A 53 -30.03 -2.55 -16.48
N SER A 54 -29.89 -1.32 -16.98
CA SER A 54 -28.91 -0.93 -17.99
C SER A 54 -27.81 0.01 -17.48
N VAL A 55 -27.80 0.30 -16.18
CA VAL A 55 -26.83 1.23 -15.58
C VAL A 55 -25.75 0.42 -14.85
N PRO A 56 -24.47 0.71 -15.06
CA PRO A 56 -23.38 0.05 -14.33
C PRO A 56 -23.48 0.32 -12.82
N VAL A 57 -23.66 -0.73 -12.04
CA VAL A 57 -23.62 -0.69 -10.57
C VAL A 57 -22.51 -1.59 -10.09
N PHE A 58 -21.45 -0.98 -9.55
CA PHE A 58 -20.31 -1.65 -9.00
C PHE A 58 -20.46 -1.74 -7.49
N LYS A 59 -20.87 -2.89 -6.97
CA LYS A 59 -21.04 -3.12 -5.53
C LYS A 59 -19.96 -4.05 -5.00
N HIS A 60 -19.39 -3.74 -3.81
CA HIS A 60 -18.49 -4.60 -3.08
C HIS A 60 -18.83 -4.61 -1.60
N THR A 61 -18.89 -5.81 -1.03
CA THR A 61 -19.07 -6.01 0.41
C THR A 61 -17.70 -6.25 1.04
N PHE A 62 -17.33 -5.41 2.00
CA PHE A 62 -16.05 -5.48 2.68
C PHE A 62 -16.14 -6.30 3.97
N PHE A 63 -15.06 -7.02 4.27
CA PHE A 63 -14.90 -7.83 5.49
C PHE A 63 -13.66 -7.45 6.28
N SER A 64 -12.96 -6.40 5.84
CA SER A 64 -11.75 -5.84 6.43
C SER A 64 -12.02 -4.42 6.92
N ASP A 65 -11.18 -3.93 7.81
CA ASP A 65 -11.15 -2.56 8.34
C ASP A 65 -10.07 -1.68 7.68
N SER A 66 -9.47 -2.17 6.59
CA SER A 66 -8.33 -1.54 5.93
C SER A 66 -8.75 -0.46 4.92
N LEU A 67 -8.35 0.79 5.17
CA LEU A 67 -8.50 1.90 4.21
C LEU A 67 -7.80 1.60 2.89
N ALA A 68 -6.65 0.91 2.93
CA ALA A 68 -5.91 0.55 1.74
C ALA A 68 -6.71 -0.40 0.83
N GLU A 69 -7.40 -1.40 1.43
CA GLU A 69 -8.27 -2.30 0.66
C GLU A 69 -9.45 -1.54 0.04
N TYR A 70 -10.08 -0.62 0.78
CA TYR A 70 -11.17 0.20 0.28
C TYR A 70 -10.73 1.06 -0.90
N TRP A 71 -9.56 1.70 -0.77
CA TRP A 71 -9.01 2.56 -1.80
C TRP A 71 -8.55 1.79 -3.05
N GLN A 72 -7.87 0.67 -2.88
CA GLN A 72 -7.45 -0.20 -3.98
C GLN A 72 -8.65 -0.72 -4.78
N TRP A 73 -9.70 -1.16 -4.08
CA TRP A 73 -10.93 -1.59 -4.76
C TRP A 73 -11.59 -0.44 -5.52
N PHE A 74 -11.65 0.75 -4.93
CA PHE A 74 -12.14 1.95 -5.62
C PHE A 74 -11.38 2.23 -6.90
N CYS A 75 -10.06 2.33 -6.83
CA CYS A 75 -9.21 2.58 -7.99
C CYS A 75 -9.33 1.47 -9.04
N LYS A 76 -9.48 0.21 -8.62
CA LYS A 76 -9.71 -0.92 -9.53
C LYS A 76 -11.07 -0.79 -10.25
N THR A 77 -12.12 -0.47 -9.52
CA THR A 77 -13.47 -0.31 -10.07
C THR A 77 -13.54 0.91 -10.99
N LEU A 78 -12.88 1.99 -10.61
CA LEU A 78 -12.81 3.19 -11.44
C LEU A 78 -12.15 2.91 -12.82
N SER A 79 -11.32 1.86 -12.94
CA SER A 79 -10.75 1.47 -14.24
C SER A 79 -11.78 0.98 -15.25
N ASP A 80 -12.92 0.49 -14.80
CA ASP A 80 -14.02 0.07 -15.67
C ASP A 80 -14.83 1.27 -16.18
N ILE A 81 -14.67 2.44 -15.54
CA ILE A 81 -15.35 3.70 -15.88
C ILE A 81 -14.39 4.62 -16.64
N ASP A 82 -13.24 4.91 -16.05
CA ASP A 82 -12.16 5.72 -16.59
C ASP A 82 -10.81 5.01 -16.34
N PRO A 83 -10.39 4.10 -17.23
CA PRO A 83 -9.16 3.31 -17.10
C PRO A 83 -7.92 4.18 -16.89
N PHE A 84 -8.01 5.38 -17.38
CA PHE A 84 -6.96 6.32 -17.49
C PHE A 84 -6.66 7.04 -16.17
N ASN A 85 -7.65 7.74 -15.58
CA ASN A 85 -7.50 8.38 -14.29
C ASN A 85 -7.40 7.35 -13.15
N ALA A 86 -8.02 6.18 -13.30
CA ALA A 86 -7.86 5.08 -12.38
C ALA A 86 -6.41 4.56 -12.29
N THR A 87 -5.69 4.49 -13.40
CA THR A 87 -4.27 4.09 -13.39
C THR A 87 -3.41 5.12 -12.67
N ALA A 88 -3.68 6.40 -12.88
CA ALA A 88 -3.00 7.48 -12.16
C ALA A 88 -3.32 7.42 -10.64
N LEU A 89 -4.58 7.22 -10.26
CA LEU A 89 -5.01 7.09 -8.87
C LEU A 89 -4.46 5.85 -8.17
N ARG A 90 -4.27 4.73 -8.86
CA ARG A 90 -3.58 3.55 -8.31
C ARG A 90 -2.12 3.84 -7.95
N GLY A 91 -1.49 4.74 -8.66
CA GLY A 91 -0.18 5.27 -8.32
C GLY A 91 -0.19 6.24 -7.13
N VAL A 92 -1.33 6.65 -6.57
CA VAL A 92 -1.39 7.55 -5.39
C VAL A 92 -1.61 6.74 -4.11
N GLN A 93 -0.91 7.10 -3.03
CA GLN A 93 -1.06 6.47 -1.71
C GLN A 93 -2.52 6.45 -1.26
N THR A 94 -2.82 5.55 -0.34
CA THR A 94 -4.06 5.57 0.42
C THR A 94 -4.36 6.98 0.92
N PRO A 95 -5.61 7.46 0.87
CA PRO A 95 -5.96 8.79 1.35
C PRO A 95 -5.43 9.07 2.76
N CYS A 96 -4.79 10.22 2.94
CA CYS A 96 -4.31 10.74 4.21
C CYS A 96 -4.38 12.27 4.17
N ALA A 97 -4.19 12.95 5.31
CA ALA A 97 -4.27 14.40 5.37
C ALA A 97 -3.35 15.08 4.33
N ASP A 98 -2.16 14.55 4.13
CA ASP A 98 -1.11 15.16 3.32
C ASP A 98 -1.34 15.07 1.81
N ASN A 99 -2.05 14.03 1.34
CA ASN A 99 -2.32 13.85 -0.10
C ASN A 99 -3.74 14.25 -0.52
N MET A 100 -4.57 14.72 0.42
CA MET A 100 -6.00 14.97 0.20
C MET A 100 -6.26 15.98 -0.92
N ALA A 101 -5.54 17.09 -0.93
CA ALA A 101 -5.70 18.14 -1.97
C ALA A 101 -5.34 17.60 -3.36
N PHE A 102 -4.28 16.83 -3.45
CA PHE A 102 -3.83 16.18 -4.69
C PHE A 102 -4.83 15.13 -5.17
N LEU A 103 -5.37 14.31 -4.25
CA LEU A 103 -6.41 13.33 -4.57
C LEU A 103 -7.69 14.00 -5.08
N HIS A 104 -8.08 15.11 -4.48
CA HIS A 104 -9.26 15.89 -4.92
C HIS A 104 -9.06 16.45 -6.34
N GLU A 105 -7.87 16.94 -6.67
CA GLU A 105 -7.54 17.38 -8.03
C GLU A 105 -7.65 16.23 -9.03
N MET A 106 -7.03 15.09 -8.72
CA MET A 106 -7.08 13.91 -9.59
C MET A 106 -8.50 13.34 -9.76
N LEU A 107 -9.27 13.31 -8.69
CA LEU A 107 -10.65 12.81 -8.73
C LEU A 107 -11.58 13.76 -9.51
N SER A 108 -11.30 15.06 -9.49
CA SER A 108 -12.04 16.05 -10.28
C SER A 108 -11.80 15.92 -11.79
N ASP A 109 -10.68 15.29 -12.18
CA ASP A 109 -10.35 15.02 -13.59
C ASP A 109 -10.96 13.70 -14.12
N VAL A 110 -11.64 12.92 -13.26
CA VAL A 110 -12.29 11.67 -13.69
C VAL A 110 -13.39 11.96 -14.69
N GLU A 111 -13.40 11.22 -15.81
CA GLU A 111 -14.45 11.28 -16.81
C GLU A 111 -15.41 10.09 -16.64
N CYS A 112 -16.70 10.38 -16.49
CA CYS A 112 -17.75 9.37 -16.43
C CYS A 112 -18.74 9.63 -17.58
N PRO A 113 -18.63 8.93 -18.72
CA PRO A 113 -19.40 9.23 -19.94
C PRO A 113 -20.88 8.85 -19.83
N SER A 114 -21.25 7.99 -18.90
CA SER A 114 -22.63 7.57 -18.62
C SER A 114 -22.83 7.42 -17.12
N GLU A 115 -24.08 7.42 -16.68
CA GLU A 115 -24.42 7.22 -15.27
C GLU A 115 -23.85 5.90 -14.75
N ALA A 116 -23.15 5.95 -13.60
CA ALA A 116 -22.53 4.79 -12.96
C ALA A 116 -22.53 4.92 -11.43
N TYR A 117 -22.67 3.79 -10.76
CA TYR A 117 -22.73 3.72 -9.29
C TYR A 117 -21.61 2.84 -8.74
N ILE A 118 -20.88 3.34 -7.72
CA ILE A 118 -19.88 2.60 -6.97
C ILE A 118 -20.37 2.46 -5.52
N VAL A 119 -20.62 1.23 -5.08
CA VAL A 119 -21.25 0.95 -3.78
C VAL A 119 -20.28 0.19 -2.89
N PHE A 120 -19.85 0.84 -1.83
CA PHE A 120 -19.07 0.25 -0.74
C PHE A 120 -20.05 -0.25 0.32
N ASP A 121 -20.20 -1.55 0.46
CA ASP A 121 -21.10 -2.13 1.43
C ASP A 121 -20.35 -2.73 2.62
N ASN A 122 -20.92 -2.57 3.83
CA ASN A 122 -20.40 -3.10 5.08
C ASN A 122 -19.00 -2.56 5.48
N LEU A 123 -18.79 -1.25 5.39
CA LEU A 123 -17.58 -0.62 5.90
C LEU A 123 -17.60 -0.64 7.44
N CYS A 124 -16.61 -1.33 8.04
CA CYS A 124 -16.51 -1.56 9.50
C CYS A 124 -15.18 -1.07 10.11
N ALA A 125 -14.44 -0.23 9.38
CA ALA A 125 -13.21 0.36 9.88
C ALA A 125 -13.45 1.37 11.03
N PRO A 126 -12.39 1.71 11.81
CA PRO A 126 -12.46 2.77 12.81
C PRO A 126 -12.96 4.09 12.23
N GLU A 127 -13.57 4.92 13.09
CA GLU A 127 -14.18 6.19 12.73
C GLU A 127 -13.24 7.09 11.93
N SER A 128 -11.99 7.28 12.37
CA SER A 128 -10.98 8.09 11.68
C SER A 128 -10.66 7.61 10.26
N THR A 129 -10.68 6.30 10.06
CA THR A 129 -10.48 5.67 8.74
C THR A 129 -11.63 5.98 7.79
N ILE A 130 -12.86 5.86 8.28
CA ILE A 130 -14.08 6.17 7.53
C ILE A 130 -14.15 7.67 7.20
N GLU A 131 -13.84 8.54 8.15
CA GLU A 131 -13.77 10.00 7.94
C GLU A 131 -12.75 10.37 6.86
N THR A 132 -11.59 9.72 6.87
CA THR A 132 -10.57 9.92 5.84
C THR A 132 -11.08 9.50 4.46
N LEU A 133 -11.77 8.37 4.34
CA LEU A 133 -12.38 7.93 3.08
C LEU A 133 -13.48 8.89 2.61
N ILE A 134 -14.38 9.30 3.49
CA ILE A 134 -15.46 10.26 3.17
C ILE A 134 -14.84 11.58 2.70
N THR A 135 -13.83 12.08 3.40
CA THR A 135 -13.14 13.32 3.02
C THR A 135 -12.51 13.19 1.63
N ALA A 136 -11.83 12.08 1.35
CA ALA A 136 -11.21 11.85 0.04
C ALA A 136 -12.23 11.83 -1.11
N LEU A 137 -13.43 11.26 -0.87
CA LEU A 137 -14.48 11.13 -1.87
C LEU A 137 -15.43 12.33 -1.94
N SER A 138 -15.33 13.28 -0.99
CA SER A 138 -16.15 14.51 -0.94
C SER A 138 -15.64 15.65 -1.85
N CYS A 139 -15.04 15.30 -2.99
CA CYS A 139 -14.52 16.24 -3.99
C CYS A 139 -15.53 16.52 -5.11
N ASN A 140 -15.12 17.28 -6.11
CA ASN A 140 -15.94 17.57 -7.28
C ASN A 140 -15.84 16.39 -8.28
N LEU A 141 -16.61 15.33 -8.03
CA LEU A 141 -16.75 14.19 -8.93
C LEU A 141 -17.64 14.54 -10.13
N PRO A 142 -17.52 13.81 -11.28
CA PRO A 142 -18.45 13.95 -12.39
C PRO A 142 -19.90 13.76 -11.96
N GLN A 143 -20.81 14.52 -12.54
CA GLN A 143 -22.25 14.44 -12.20
C GLN A 143 -22.88 13.08 -12.43
N GLN A 144 -22.33 12.29 -13.35
CA GLN A 144 -22.79 10.94 -13.70
C GLN A 144 -22.21 9.85 -12.78
N LEU A 145 -21.25 10.17 -11.90
CA LEU A 145 -20.65 9.21 -11.00
C LEU A 145 -21.20 9.37 -9.59
N HIS A 146 -21.82 8.30 -9.09
CA HIS A 146 -22.43 8.27 -7.78
C HIS A 146 -21.72 7.23 -6.90
N ILE A 147 -21.20 7.67 -5.77
CA ILE A 147 -20.54 6.81 -4.78
C ILE A 147 -21.46 6.65 -3.57
N VAL A 148 -21.62 5.42 -3.13
CA VAL A 148 -22.45 5.07 -1.97
C VAL A 148 -21.60 4.33 -0.95
N LEU A 149 -21.54 4.84 0.28
CA LEU A 149 -20.83 4.24 1.40
C LEU A 149 -21.84 3.72 2.44
N SER A 150 -21.83 2.44 2.75
CA SER A 150 -22.62 1.84 3.83
C SER A 150 -21.70 1.62 5.05
N VAL A 151 -21.82 2.48 6.06
CA VAL A 151 -20.95 2.53 7.24
C VAL A 151 -21.73 2.19 8.52
N GLN A 152 -21.02 1.73 9.57
CA GLN A 152 -21.67 1.35 10.83
C GLN A 152 -21.91 2.55 11.75
N ALA A 153 -20.93 3.39 11.94
CA ALA A 153 -21.04 4.66 12.67
C ALA A 153 -19.88 5.57 12.26
N VAL A 154 -20.14 6.88 12.19
CA VAL A 154 -19.15 7.93 11.93
C VAL A 154 -19.42 9.07 12.92
N GLY A 155 -18.38 9.68 13.46
CA GLY A 155 -18.53 10.81 14.41
C GLY A 155 -19.26 12.00 13.82
N THR A 156 -20.07 12.61 14.65
CA THR A 156 -20.98 13.68 14.22
C THR A 156 -20.28 15.01 13.86
N GLY A 157 -18.98 15.16 14.14
CA GLY A 157 -18.29 16.45 14.02
C GLY A 157 -17.87 16.86 12.61
N SER A 158 -17.20 15.97 11.89
CA SER A 158 -16.66 16.23 10.54
C SER A 158 -17.74 16.14 9.44
N ASN A 159 -18.74 15.30 9.62
CA ASN A 159 -19.81 15.06 8.66
C ASN A 159 -20.70 16.28 8.43
N LEU A 160 -20.92 17.12 9.46
CA LEU A 160 -21.73 18.33 9.36
C LEU A 160 -21.14 19.35 8.38
N ALA A 161 -19.82 19.49 8.33
CA ALA A 161 -19.15 20.41 7.41
C ALA A 161 -19.26 19.93 5.95
N ILE A 162 -19.12 18.62 5.72
CA ILE A 162 -19.24 18.02 4.38
C ILE A 162 -20.70 18.04 3.90
N ALA A 163 -21.66 17.72 4.77
CA ALA A 163 -23.09 17.82 4.46
C ALA A 163 -23.50 19.27 4.15
N ALA A 164 -23.02 20.24 4.95
CA ALA A 164 -23.31 21.67 4.75
C ALA A 164 -22.72 22.23 3.44
N SER A 165 -21.64 21.61 2.92
CA SER A 165 -21.05 21.97 1.62
C SER A 165 -21.89 21.52 0.41
N GLY A 166 -22.92 20.69 0.62
CA GLY A 166 -23.74 20.12 -0.45
C GLY A 166 -23.05 19.03 -1.29
N LYS A 167 -21.87 18.58 -0.89
CA LYS A 167 -21.06 17.59 -1.63
C LYS A 167 -21.45 16.15 -1.33
N ALA A 168 -22.06 15.89 -0.17
CA ALA A 168 -22.48 14.57 0.24
C ALA A 168 -23.88 14.61 0.88
N PHE A 169 -24.61 13.52 0.71
CA PHE A 169 -25.91 13.27 1.33
C PHE A 169 -25.77 12.17 2.39
N PHE A 170 -26.30 12.41 3.59
CA PHE A 170 -26.24 11.47 4.70
C PHE A 170 -27.61 10.93 5.03
N LEU A 171 -27.70 9.62 5.20
CA LEU A 171 -28.84 8.90 5.77
C LEU A 171 -28.40 8.30 7.09
N ASP A 172 -29.10 8.65 8.17
CA ASP A 172 -28.78 8.14 9.51
C ASP A 172 -29.70 6.97 9.96
N ALA A 173 -29.42 6.43 11.14
CA ALA A 173 -30.19 5.32 11.70
C ALA A 173 -31.71 5.61 11.80
N SER A 174 -32.12 6.87 11.99
CA SER A 174 -33.52 7.25 12.08
C SER A 174 -34.27 7.17 10.75
N ASP A 175 -33.54 7.24 9.63
CA ASP A 175 -34.10 7.07 8.29
C ASP A 175 -34.44 5.61 7.97
N PHE A 176 -33.67 4.70 8.56
CA PHE A 176 -33.86 3.25 8.41
C PHE A 176 -34.88 2.69 9.41
N ALA A 177 -34.97 3.26 10.61
CA ALA A 177 -35.87 2.75 11.65
C ALA A 177 -37.33 2.69 11.19
N PHE A 178 -37.99 1.57 11.46
CA PHE A 178 -39.40 1.41 11.18
C PHE A 178 -40.26 2.24 12.15
N SER A 179 -41.27 2.92 11.64
CA SER A 179 -42.33 3.45 12.46
C SER A 179 -43.29 2.35 12.92
N GLU A 180 -44.21 2.68 13.86
CA GLU A 180 -45.28 1.73 14.22
C GLU A 180 -46.07 1.23 13.00
N LYS A 181 -46.34 2.13 12.05
CA LYS A 181 -47.05 1.77 10.79
C LYS A 181 -46.21 0.84 9.92
N ASP A 182 -44.90 1.04 9.86
CA ASP A 182 -43.99 0.20 9.07
C ASP A 182 -43.87 -1.19 9.70
N CYS A 183 -43.80 -1.29 11.03
CA CYS A 183 -43.86 -2.56 11.76
C CYS A 183 -45.12 -3.35 11.43
N GLN A 184 -46.30 -2.69 11.44
CA GLN A 184 -47.58 -3.30 11.08
C GLN A 184 -47.59 -3.77 9.60
N ALA A 185 -47.10 -2.91 8.69
CA ALA A 185 -47.06 -3.21 7.28
C ALA A 185 -46.08 -4.38 6.97
N TYR A 186 -44.93 -4.42 7.65
CA TYR A 186 -43.95 -5.48 7.54
C TYR A 186 -44.52 -6.85 7.94
N PHE A 187 -45.21 -6.91 9.09
CA PHE A 187 -45.91 -8.13 9.55
C PHE A 187 -47.06 -8.52 8.60
N ALA A 188 -47.81 -7.55 8.11
CA ALA A 188 -48.88 -7.78 7.13
C ALA A 188 -48.33 -8.38 5.83
N ALA A 189 -47.20 -7.88 5.33
CA ALA A 189 -46.50 -8.42 4.17
C ALA A 189 -46.02 -9.86 4.40
N ALA A 190 -45.66 -10.21 5.63
CA ALA A 190 -45.34 -11.60 6.04
C ALA A 190 -46.58 -12.51 6.20
N GLY A 191 -47.76 -11.95 6.04
CA GLY A 191 -49.02 -12.71 6.20
C GLY A 191 -49.57 -12.74 7.62
N LEU A 192 -49.06 -11.88 8.52
CA LEU A 192 -49.45 -11.74 9.92
C LEU A 192 -50.12 -10.38 10.15
N ILE A 193 -51.36 -10.38 10.63
CA ILE A 193 -52.10 -9.16 10.97
C ILE A 193 -51.98 -8.92 12.47
N LEU A 194 -51.33 -7.78 12.82
CA LEU A 194 -51.23 -7.35 14.23
C LEU A 194 -52.41 -6.47 14.60
N THR A 195 -52.89 -6.61 15.83
CA THR A 195 -53.79 -5.66 16.46
C THR A 195 -53.05 -4.34 16.79
N PRO A 196 -53.76 -3.21 16.98
CA PRO A 196 -53.15 -1.95 17.40
C PRO A 196 -52.34 -2.05 18.70
N SER A 197 -52.77 -2.90 19.63
CA SER A 197 -52.04 -3.15 20.90
C SER A 197 -50.75 -3.93 20.67
N GLU A 198 -50.78 -4.97 19.84
CA GLU A 198 -49.61 -5.76 19.47
C GLU A 198 -48.61 -4.90 18.69
N THR A 199 -49.07 -4.04 17.80
CA THR A 199 -48.20 -3.10 17.07
C THR A 199 -47.44 -2.17 18.00
N LYS A 200 -48.14 -1.59 19.00
CA LYS A 200 -47.52 -0.72 20.01
C LYS A 200 -46.52 -1.51 20.87
N GLU A 201 -46.88 -2.72 21.26
CA GLU A 201 -46.00 -3.61 22.06
C GLU A 201 -44.72 -3.93 21.26
N LEU A 202 -44.86 -4.32 20.00
CA LEU A 202 -43.73 -4.59 19.09
C LEU A 202 -42.80 -3.39 18.97
N TYR A 203 -43.39 -2.19 18.71
CA TYR A 203 -42.60 -0.97 18.59
C TYR A 203 -41.92 -0.56 19.90
N ALA A 204 -42.61 -0.70 21.03
CA ALA A 204 -42.01 -0.42 22.34
C ALA A 204 -40.83 -1.35 22.71
N ILE A 205 -40.84 -2.58 22.24
CA ILE A 205 -39.75 -3.56 22.45
C ILE A 205 -38.59 -3.32 21.50
N THR A 206 -38.85 -2.98 20.23
CA THR A 206 -37.85 -2.94 19.17
C THR A 206 -37.31 -1.55 18.87
N GLY A 207 -38.03 -0.51 19.27
CA GLY A 207 -37.71 0.87 18.89
C GLY A 207 -37.71 1.11 17.35
N GLY A 208 -38.34 0.18 16.60
CA GLY A 208 -38.29 0.19 15.14
C GLY A 208 -36.98 -0.32 14.54
N TRP A 209 -36.07 -0.88 15.35
CA TRP A 209 -34.86 -1.48 14.83
C TRP A 209 -35.17 -2.73 14.00
N ILE A 210 -34.89 -2.66 12.70
CA ILE A 210 -35.34 -3.64 11.70
C ILE A 210 -34.98 -5.08 12.06
N PHE A 211 -33.73 -5.30 12.53
CA PHE A 211 -33.29 -6.64 12.91
C PHE A 211 -34.07 -7.19 14.12
N ALA A 212 -34.33 -6.37 15.12
CA ALA A 212 -35.15 -6.75 16.25
C ALA A 212 -36.62 -7.03 15.83
N VAL A 213 -37.17 -6.21 14.91
CA VAL A 213 -38.50 -6.43 14.32
C VAL A 213 -38.55 -7.77 13.59
N TYR A 214 -37.49 -8.10 12.82
CA TYR A 214 -37.37 -9.37 12.12
C TYR A 214 -37.31 -10.56 13.09
N LEU A 215 -36.49 -10.45 14.14
CA LEU A 215 -36.42 -11.51 15.18
C LEU A 215 -37.78 -11.71 15.86
N GLN A 216 -38.51 -10.62 16.16
CA GLN A 216 -39.84 -10.70 16.73
C GLN A 216 -40.84 -11.31 15.74
N LEU A 217 -40.71 -11.07 14.42
CA LEU A 217 -41.52 -11.76 13.40
C LEU A 217 -41.33 -13.29 13.49
N LEU A 218 -40.05 -13.74 13.51
CA LEU A 218 -39.74 -15.17 13.60
C LEU A 218 -40.29 -15.80 14.88
N PHE A 219 -40.21 -15.09 16.01
CA PHE A 219 -40.69 -15.56 17.29
C PHE A 219 -42.25 -15.57 17.34
N PHE A 220 -42.89 -14.46 16.89
CA PHE A 220 -44.33 -14.30 16.88
C PHE A 220 -45.02 -15.27 15.90
N ALA A 221 -44.38 -15.58 14.78
CA ALA A 221 -44.93 -16.55 13.82
C ALA A 221 -45.27 -17.93 14.45
N LYS A 222 -44.46 -18.34 15.44
CA LYS A 222 -44.64 -19.60 16.12
C LYS A 222 -45.39 -19.50 17.46
N ASN A 223 -45.09 -18.47 18.27
CA ASN A 223 -45.52 -18.39 19.65
C ASN A 223 -46.73 -17.47 19.85
N ARG A 224 -47.10 -16.67 18.85
CA ARG A 224 -48.22 -15.70 18.90
C ARG A 224 -48.08 -14.68 20.05
N ARG A 225 -46.87 -14.41 20.49
CA ARG A 225 -46.53 -13.39 21.48
C ARG A 225 -45.14 -12.84 21.17
N PHE A 226 -44.84 -11.65 21.68
CA PHE A 226 -43.52 -11.08 21.59
C PHE A 226 -42.64 -11.52 22.76
N GLU A 227 -41.31 -11.48 22.55
CA GLU A 227 -40.32 -11.79 23.57
C GLU A 227 -39.62 -10.50 24.01
N LYS A 228 -39.47 -10.32 25.33
CA LYS A 228 -38.77 -9.20 25.96
C LYS A 228 -37.43 -9.70 26.45
N GLY A 229 -36.31 -9.20 25.86
CA GLY A 229 -35.00 -9.63 26.31
C GLY A 229 -33.87 -8.96 25.53
N ILE A 230 -32.63 -9.24 25.99
CA ILE A 230 -31.40 -8.79 25.33
C ILE A 230 -31.30 -9.50 23.97
N LEU A 231 -30.65 -8.85 22.99
CA LEU A 231 -30.52 -9.34 21.61
C LEU A 231 -30.05 -10.81 21.50
N ASN A 232 -29.05 -11.21 22.30
CA ASN A 232 -28.54 -12.56 22.31
C ASN A 232 -29.63 -13.57 22.73
N ASN A 233 -30.50 -13.21 23.69
CA ASN A 233 -31.64 -14.02 24.07
C ASN A 233 -32.69 -14.15 22.96
N LEU A 234 -32.82 -13.08 22.12
CA LEU A 234 -33.71 -13.15 20.94
C LEU A 234 -33.16 -14.03 19.86
N ILE A 235 -31.85 -13.90 19.52
CA ILE A 235 -31.18 -14.79 18.56
C ILE A 235 -31.26 -16.24 19.06
N GLU A 236 -30.96 -16.48 20.33
CA GLU A 236 -31.07 -17.79 20.95
C GLU A 236 -32.47 -18.37 20.77
N LYS A 237 -33.50 -17.66 21.23
CA LYS A 237 -34.89 -18.17 21.24
C LYS A 237 -35.58 -18.15 19.87
N ALA A 238 -35.26 -17.16 19.03
CA ALA A 238 -35.89 -17.02 17.71
C ALA A 238 -35.23 -17.88 16.65
N PHE A 239 -33.96 -18.16 16.78
CA PHE A 239 -33.16 -18.86 15.78
C PHE A 239 -32.42 -20.07 16.36
N PHE A 240 -31.39 -19.88 17.18
CA PHE A 240 -30.41 -20.92 17.51
C PHE A 240 -30.97 -22.08 18.32
N SER A 241 -31.82 -21.84 19.32
CA SER A 241 -32.42 -22.91 20.12
C SER A 241 -33.36 -23.84 19.32
N ARG A 242 -33.80 -23.39 18.15
CA ARG A 242 -34.74 -24.13 17.29
C ARG A 242 -34.03 -25.01 16.28
N LEU A 243 -32.75 -24.81 16.11
CA LEU A 243 -31.92 -25.60 15.21
C LEU A 243 -31.75 -27.02 15.81
N THR A 244 -31.82 -28.01 14.94
CA THR A 244 -31.39 -29.37 15.24
C THR A 244 -29.90 -29.41 15.55
N GLN A 245 -29.41 -30.50 16.11
CA GLN A 245 -27.97 -30.65 16.38
C GLN A 245 -27.13 -30.59 15.09
N THR A 246 -27.67 -31.14 14.00
CA THR A 246 -27.01 -31.07 12.67
C THR A 246 -26.92 -29.65 12.17
N GLU A 247 -27.99 -28.87 12.26
CA GLU A 247 -28.00 -27.46 11.86
C GLU A 247 -27.04 -26.60 12.72
N LYS A 248 -27.03 -26.82 14.04
CA LYS A 248 -26.08 -26.15 14.94
C LYS A 248 -24.65 -26.46 14.56
N ALA A 249 -24.32 -27.73 14.32
CA ALA A 249 -23.01 -28.16 13.91
C ALA A 249 -22.61 -27.54 12.59
N PHE A 250 -23.51 -27.39 11.61
CA PHE A 250 -23.30 -26.72 10.34
C PHE A 250 -22.93 -25.24 10.53
N TYR A 251 -23.70 -24.46 11.28
CA TYR A 251 -23.41 -23.07 11.55
C TYR A 251 -22.08 -22.88 12.30
N LEU A 252 -21.81 -23.72 13.29
CA LEU A 252 -20.56 -23.69 14.05
C LEU A 252 -19.35 -24.08 13.22
N ALA A 253 -19.48 -25.05 12.32
CA ALA A 253 -18.40 -25.43 11.41
C ALA A 253 -17.97 -24.29 10.47
N LEU A 254 -18.90 -23.43 10.08
CA LEU A 254 -18.64 -22.28 9.21
C LEU A 254 -18.23 -21.00 9.97
N THR A 255 -18.41 -20.96 11.30
CA THR A 255 -18.08 -19.79 12.13
C THR A 255 -16.62 -19.34 12.03
N PRO A 256 -15.60 -20.23 11.88
CA PRO A 256 -14.21 -19.83 11.69
C PRO A 256 -13.94 -19.02 10.40
N LEU A 257 -14.85 -19.09 9.42
CA LEU A 257 -14.70 -18.46 8.12
C LEU A 257 -15.35 -17.08 8.10
N LYS A 258 -14.67 -16.09 7.51
CA LYS A 258 -15.26 -14.76 7.28
C LYS A 258 -16.33 -14.79 6.17
N HIS A 259 -16.11 -15.59 5.17
CA HIS A 259 -17.03 -15.86 4.05
C HIS A 259 -16.78 -17.30 3.54
N PHE A 260 -17.74 -17.86 2.83
CA PHE A 260 -17.64 -19.21 2.32
C PHE A 260 -18.47 -19.40 1.04
N THR A 261 -18.05 -20.33 0.20
CA THR A 261 -18.79 -20.78 -0.99
C THR A 261 -19.77 -21.88 -0.63
N VAL A 262 -20.69 -22.22 -1.55
CA VAL A 262 -21.58 -23.41 -1.37
C VAL A 262 -20.73 -24.66 -1.15
N ARG A 263 -19.64 -24.80 -1.89
CA ARG A 263 -18.75 -25.96 -1.79
C ARG A 263 -18.11 -26.06 -0.40
N GLN A 264 -17.58 -24.95 0.13
CA GLN A 264 -17.09 -24.89 1.51
C GLN A 264 -18.16 -25.27 2.52
N ALA A 265 -19.37 -24.73 2.36
CA ALA A 265 -20.48 -25.04 3.24
C ALA A 265 -20.87 -26.53 3.22
N VAL A 266 -20.82 -27.18 2.05
CA VAL A 266 -21.07 -28.63 1.90
C VAL A 266 -19.94 -29.45 2.55
N GLU A 267 -18.69 -29.17 2.17
CA GLU A 267 -17.55 -30.01 2.57
C GLU A 267 -17.16 -29.78 4.05
N ILE A 268 -17.12 -28.52 4.53
CA ILE A 268 -16.79 -28.17 5.91
C ILE A 268 -17.98 -28.43 6.85
N GLY A 269 -19.20 -28.11 6.41
CA GLY A 269 -20.41 -28.32 7.16
C GLY A 269 -20.83 -29.80 7.26
N GLY A 270 -20.28 -30.65 6.37
CA GLY A 270 -20.57 -32.10 6.37
C GLY A 270 -22.01 -32.43 5.99
N CYS A 271 -22.66 -31.58 5.19
CA CYS A 271 -24.07 -31.69 4.78
C CYS A 271 -24.19 -31.81 3.26
N ASP A 272 -25.32 -32.29 2.75
CA ASP A 272 -25.59 -32.33 1.32
C ASP A 272 -25.93 -30.94 0.77
N THR A 273 -25.90 -30.81 -0.56
CA THR A 273 -26.14 -29.55 -1.26
C THR A 273 -27.54 -29.01 -1.02
N ASP A 274 -28.56 -29.87 -0.95
CA ASP A 274 -29.95 -29.45 -0.75
C ASP A 274 -30.15 -28.87 0.65
N PHE A 275 -29.56 -29.50 1.67
CA PHE A 275 -29.51 -28.97 3.04
C PHE A 275 -28.86 -27.59 3.06
N VAL A 276 -27.70 -27.45 2.46
CA VAL A 276 -26.95 -26.19 2.41
C VAL A 276 -27.80 -25.11 1.74
N HIS A 277 -28.39 -25.37 0.59
CA HIS A 277 -29.24 -24.40 -0.11
C HIS A 277 -30.40 -23.91 0.73
N VAL A 278 -31.08 -24.81 1.44
CA VAL A 278 -32.18 -24.45 2.36
C VAL A 278 -31.72 -23.47 3.43
N HIS A 279 -30.53 -23.70 4.01
CA HIS A 279 -29.98 -22.87 5.09
C HIS A 279 -29.33 -21.57 4.61
N LEU A 280 -28.79 -21.54 3.38
CA LEU A 280 -28.26 -20.34 2.77
C LEU A 280 -29.34 -19.31 2.35
N CYS A 281 -30.59 -19.76 2.17
CA CYS A 281 -31.73 -18.87 1.86
C CYS A 281 -32.28 -18.15 3.10
N GLY A 282 -31.69 -18.29 4.29
CA GLY A 282 -32.13 -17.65 5.54
C GLY A 282 -31.76 -16.18 5.62
N GLY A 283 -32.61 -15.34 6.25
CA GLY A 283 -32.37 -13.91 6.41
C GLY A 283 -31.15 -13.50 7.25
N PHE A 284 -30.36 -14.49 7.73
CA PHE A 284 -29.13 -14.29 8.47
C PHE A 284 -27.86 -14.54 7.66
N ILE A 285 -28.01 -14.99 6.41
CA ILE A 285 -26.90 -15.25 5.51
C ILE A 285 -27.09 -14.40 4.26
N HIS A 286 -26.05 -13.68 3.89
CA HIS A 286 -26.03 -12.83 2.71
C HIS A 286 -25.17 -13.47 1.63
N TYR A 287 -25.51 -13.21 0.37
CA TYR A 287 -24.79 -13.65 -0.81
C TYR A 287 -24.15 -12.46 -1.54
N ASP A 288 -22.86 -12.49 -1.70
CA ASP A 288 -22.13 -11.56 -2.57
C ASP A 288 -22.02 -12.18 -3.97
N SER A 289 -22.81 -11.68 -4.90
CA SER A 289 -22.88 -12.22 -6.28
C SER A 289 -21.58 -11.97 -7.08
N LYS A 290 -20.76 -10.98 -6.73
CA LYS A 290 -19.49 -10.68 -7.42
C LYS A 290 -18.39 -11.64 -7.01
N LYS A 291 -18.29 -11.92 -5.72
CA LYS A 291 -17.32 -12.89 -5.18
C LYS A 291 -17.85 -14.34 -5.24
N SER A 292 -19.13 -14.53 -5.52
CA SER A 292 -19.83 -15.83 -5.43
C SER A 292 -19.67 -16.51 -4.07
N VAL A 293 -19.72 -15.72 -2.98
CA VAL A 293 -19.55 -16.19 -1.61
C VAL A 293 -20.73 -15.80 -0.74
N TYR A 294 -20.93 -16.56 0.33
CA TYR A 294 -21.88 -16.30 1.40
C TYR A 294 -21.16 -15.83 2.65
N TYR A 295 -21.85 -15.06 3.49
CA TYR A 295 -21.35 -14.64 4.80
C TYR A 295 -22.49 -14.47 5.78
N PHE A 296 -22.19 -14.65 7.06
CA PHE A 296 -23.19 -14.45 8.10
C PHE A 296 -23.47 -12.95 8.29
N HIS A 297 -24.72 -12.61 8.60
CA HIS A 297 -25.04 -11.29 9.14
C HIS A 297 -24.19 -11.03 10.39
N ASN A 298 -23.61 -9.85 10.53
CA ASN A 298 -22.64 -9.53 11.58
C ASN A 298 -23.10 -9.94 12.98
N LEU A 299 -24.36 -9.59 13.34
CA LEU A 299 -24.91 -9.93 14.67
C LEU A 299 -25.08 -11.44 14.91
N LEU A 300 -25.40 -12.19 13.86
CA LEU A 300 -25.41 -13.65 13.99
C LEU A 300 -23.98 -14.20 14.12
N HIS A 301 -23.04 -13.65 13.36
CA HIS A 301 -21.64 -14.08 13.43
C HIS A 301 -21.04 -13.81 14.82
N GLU A 302 -21.30 -12.62 15.40
CA GLU A 302 -20.91 -12.28 16.77
C GLU A 302 -21.50 -13.27 17.78
N TYR A 303 -22.80 -13.53 17.70
CA TYR A 303 -23.47 -14.51 18.56
C TYR A 303 -22.86 -15.92 18.39
N LEU A 304 -22.66 -16.37 17.16
CA LEU A 304 -22.05 -17.67 16.88
C LEU A 304 -20.60 -17.74 17.39
N ARG A 305 -19.83 -16.67 17.31
CA ARG A 305 -18.47 -16.58 17.85
C ARG A 305 -18.46 -16.68 19.37
N GLU A 306 -19.31 -15.92 20.07
CA GLU A 306 -19.43 -16.05 21.53
C GLU A 306 -19.79 -17.50 21.93
N PHE A 307 -20.70 -18.12 21.20
CA PHE A 307 -21.06 -19.53 21.45
C PHE A 307 -19.91 -20.47 21.10
N PHE A 308 -19.24 -20.26 19.98
CA PHE A 308 -18.08 -21.03 19.55
C PHE A 308 -16.94 -20.92 20.56
N ASP A 309 -16.71 -19.75 21.15
CA ASP A 309 -15.68 -19.54 22.18
C ASP A 309 -15.98 -20.25 23.49
N CYS A 310 -17.24 -20.51 23.78
CA CYS A 310 -17.68 -21.32 24.92
C CYS A 310 -17.60 -22.82 24.70
N LEU A 311 -17.32 -23.30 23.46
CA LEU A 311 -17.18 -24.74 23.19
C LEU A 311 -15.93 -25.30 23.89
N ASP A 312 -15.95 -26.59 24.16
CA ASP A 312 -14.78 -27.30 24.67
C ASP A 312 -13.61 -27.27 23.65
N LYS A 313 -12.39 -27.24 24.17
CA LYS A 313 -11.18 -27.11 23.38
C LYS A 313 -11.04 -28.14 22.24
N PRO A 314 -11.35 -29.47 22.47
CA PRO A 314 -11.28 -30.47 21.41
C PRO A 314 -12.24 -30.21 20.24
N LEU A 315 -13.45 -29.73 20.53
CA LEU A 315 -14.45 -29.46 19.50
C LEU A 315 -14.08 -28.21 18.68
N LYS A 316 -13.64 -27.15 19.35
CA LYS A 316 -13.09 -25.95 18.64
C LYS A 316 -11.94 -26.31 17.73
N ARG A 317 -10.99 -27.08 18.25
CA ARG A 317 -9.84 -27.55 17.48
C ARG A 317 -10.25 -28.28 16.21
N ARG A 318 -11.23 -29.18 16.32
CA ARG A 318 -11.76 -29.95 15.17
C ARG A 318 -12.35 -29.04 14.10
N TYR A 319 -13.13 -28.02 14.48
CA TYR A 319 -13.71 -27.08 13.52
C TYR A 319 -12.62 -26.26 12.80
N TYR A 320 -11.64 -25.73 13.53
CA TYR A 320 -10.51 -25.03 12.94
C TYR A 320 -9.71 -25.93 12.00
N GLN A 321 -9.42 -27.18 12.40
CA GLN A 321 -8.67 -28.14 11.57
C GLN A 321 -9.43 -28.49 10.28
N THR A 322 -10.75 -28.68 10.36
CA THR A 322 -11.57 -28.99 9.17
C THR A 322 -11.56 -27.82 8.19
N ALA A 323 -11.73 -26.61 8.66
CA ALA A 323 -11.66 -25.41 7.85
C ALA A 323 -10.25 -25.19 7.25
N ALA A 324 -9.19 -25.39 8.07
CA ALA A 324 -7.80 -25.28 7.64
C ALA A 324 -7.43 -26.29 6.54
N ALA A 325 -7.84 -27.54 6.71
CA ALA A 325 -7.57 -28.60 5.72
C ALA A 325 -8.23 -28.31 4.37
N TRP A 326 -9.42 -27.70 4.41
CA TRP A 326 -10.07 -27.25 3.17
C TRP A 326 -9.27 -26.11 2.49
N GLU A 327 -8.91 -25.06 3.25
CA GLU A 327 -8.12 -23.93 2.71
C GLU A 327 -6.78 -24.42 2.13
N GLU A 328 -6.09 -25.35 2.82
CA GLU A 328 -4.85 -25.97 2.33
C GLU A 328 -5.07 -26.70 1.01
N GLN A 329 -6.13 -27.52 0.90
CA GLN A 329 -6.43 -28.30 -0.30
C GLN A 329 -6.68 -27.41 -1.54
N TYR A 330 -7.26 -26.24 -1.33
CA TYR A 330 -7.59 -25.30 -2.43
C TYR A 330 -6.56 -24.18 -2.62
N GLY A 331 -5.40 -24.27 -1.94
CA GLY A 331 -4.25 -23.41 -2.18
C GLY A 331 -4.24 -22.11 -1.39
N GLU A 332 -5.21 -21.90 -0.50
CA GLU A 332 -5.31 -20.72 0.39
C GLU A 332 -4.42 -20.89 1.63
N LYS A 333 -3.13 -21.04 1.41
CA LYS A 333 -2.15 -21.47 2.43
C LYS A 333 -2.08 -20.54 3.64
N ILE A 334 -2.18 -19.22 3.45
CA ILE A 334 -2.12 -18.25 4.55
C ILE A 334 -3.30 -18.44 5.49
N ASN A 335 -4.51 -18.62 4.94
CA ASN A 335 -5.70 -18.90 5.71
C ASN A 335 -5.59 -20.24 6.46
N ALA A 336 -5.06 -21.26 5.78
CA ALA A 336 -4.80 -22.57 6.39
C ALA A 336 -3.85 -22.47 7.59
N ILE A 337 -2.72 -21.78 7.46
CA ILE A 337 -1.76 -21.57 8.56
C ILE A 337 -2.41 -20.85 9.74
N ARG A 338 -3.19 -19.79 9.50
CA ARG A 338 -3.91 -19.07 10.57
C ARG A 338 -4.91 -19.96 11.30
N LEU A 339 -5.66 -20.79 10.57
CA LEU A 339 -6.64 -21.71 11.15
C LEU A 339 -5.96 -22.87 11.91
N TYR A 340 -4.86 -23.44 11.39
CA TYR A 340 -4.06 -24.43 12.10
C TYR A 340 -3.42 -23.84 13.36
N TYR A 341 -2.96 -22.60 13.33
CA TYR A 341 -2.45 -21.90 14.52
C TYR A 341 -3.54 -21.77 15.60
N LEU A 342 -4.78 -21.37 15.22
CA LEU A 342 -5.92 -21.32 16.13
C LEU A 342 -6.33 -22.70 16.65
N ALA A 343 -6.07 -23.74 15.88
CA ALA A 343 -6.24 -25.13 16.28
C ALA A 343 -5.12 -25.65 17.19
N GLU A 344 -4.05 -24.89 17.40
CA GLU A 344 -2.81 -25.35 18.03
C GLU A 344 -2.25 -26.62 17.33
N ASP A 345 -2.40 -26.70 16.00
CA ASP A 345 -1.96 -27.84 15.19
C ASP A 345 -0.63 -27.49 14.47
N TYR A 346 0.40 -27.36 15.29
CA TYR A 346 1.73 -26.97 14.82
C TYR A 346 2.36 -28.03 13.91
N GLU A 347 2.07 -29.31 14.13
CA GLU A 347 2.54 -30.40 13.29
C GLU A 347 2.06 -30.25 11.85
N ARG A 348 0.78 -29.87 11.68
CA ARG A 348 0.23 -29.64 10.34
C ARG A 348 0.86 -28.41 9.67
N ILE A 349 1.08 -27.32 10.42
CA ILE A 349 1.77 -26.14 9.89
C ILE A 349 3.15 -26.51 9.35
N PHE A 350 3.91 -27.29 10.11
CA PHE A 350 5.27 -27.67 9.71
C PHE A 350 5.32 -28.73 8.59
N SER A 351 4.31 -29.60 8.49
CA SER A 351 4.23 -30.63 7.43
C SER A 351 3.72 -30.07 6.09
N MET A 352 3.10 -28.87 6.06
CA MET A 352 2.64 -28.23 4.84
C MET A 352 3.82 -27.80 3.95
N PRO A 353 3.76 -28.00 2.63
CA PRO A 353 4.71 -27.38 1.72
C PRO A 353 4.38 -25.88 1.61
N HIS A 354 5.16 -25.04 2.28
CA HIS A 354 5.05 -23.59 2.19
C HIS A 354 6.38 -22.97 1.75
N THR A 355 6.28 -21.82 1.10
CA THR A 355 7.42 -21.02 0.68
C THR A 355 7.48 -19.73 1.49
N SER A 356 8.62 -19.07 1.53
CA SER A 356 8.75 -17.75 2.15
C SER A 356 7.71 -16.74 1.62
N TYR A 357 7.31 -16.89 0.36
CA TYR A 357 6.33 -16.03 -0.28
C TYR A 357 4.91 -16.17 0.31
N ASP A 358 4.50 -17.39 0.61
CA ASP A 358 3.16 -17.66 1.17
C ASP A 358 2.94 -16.95 2.52
N LEU A 359 4.00 -16.57 3.19
CA LEU A 359 4.00 -15.98 4.53
C LEU A 359 4.40 -14.48 4.56
N SER A 360 5.07 -13.98 3.52
CA SER A 360 5.57 -12.59 3.48
C SER A 360 4.48 -11.52 3.29
N ASP A 361 3.32 -11.89 2.79
CA ASP A 361 2.17 -10.98 2.64
C ASP A 361 1.45 -10.68 3.97
N ILE A 362 1.97 -11.22 5.08
CA ILE A 362 1.38 -11.08 6.39
C ILE A 362 2.06 -9.93 7.15
N GLY A 363 1.63 -8.68 6.94
CA GLY A 363 2.28 -7.48 7.50
C GLY A 363 1.60 -6.85 8.73
N ASP A 364 0.77 -7.57 9.52
CA ASP A 364 0.09 -7.02 10.69
C ASP A 364 0.75 -7.41 12.04
N ALA A 365 0.44 -6.64 13.10
CA ALA A 365 0.98 -6.89 14.45
C ALA A 365 0.60 -8.29 15.00
N ASN A 366 -0.52 -8.86 14.55
CA ASN A 366 -0.98 -10.19 14.96
C ASN A 366 -0.09 -11.29 14.35
N THR A 367 0.45 -11.04 13.17
CA THR A 367 1.37 -11.97 12.49
C THR A 367 2.66 -12.15 13.27
N ARG A 368 3.24 -11.06 13.80
CA ARG A 368 4.43 -11.17 14.65
C ARG A 368 4.20 -12.15 15.79
N THR A 369 3.13 -11.94 16.56
CA THR A 369 2.75 -12.82 17.68
C THR A 369 2.54 -14.26 17.20
N MET A 370 1.85 -14.47 16.10
CA MET A 370 1.61 -15.80 15.53
C MET A 370 2.91 -16.53 15.15
N ILE A 371 3.86 -15.85 14.49
CA ILE A 371 5.13 -16.46 14.08
C ILE A 371 5.98 -16.83 15.31
N PHE A 372 6.07 -15.93 16.32
CA PHE A 372 6.75 -16.23 17.57
C PHE A 372 6.11 -17.45 18.27
N ASP A 373 4.80 -17.46 18.39
CA ASP A 373 4.06 -18.57 18.99
C ASP A 373 4.28 -19.89 18.24
N ILE A 374 4.26 -19.88 16.92
CA ILE A 374 4.53 -21.06 16.08
C ILE A 374 5.96 -21.58 16.37
N LEU A 375 6.95 -20.71 16.38
CA LEU A 375 8.33 -21.11 16.64
C LEU A 375 8.52 -21.61 18.08
N ASP A 376 7.95 -20.93 19.08
CA ASP A 376 8.19 -21.23 20.49
C ASP A 376 7.35 -22.41 21.00
N LYS A 377 6.12 -22.56 20.53
CA LYS A 377 5.18 -23.60 21.02
C LYS A 377 5.22 -24.92 20.26
N THR A 378 5.85 -24.96 19.09
CA THR A 378 5.96 -26.22 18.34
C THR A 378 6.85 -27.22 19.09
N PRO A 379 6.40 -28.45 19.31
CA PRO A 379 7.20 -29.47 19.97
C PRO A 379 8.50 -29.76 19.24
N TYR A 380 9.56 -30.05 20.00
CA TYR A 380 10.88 -30.33 19.47
C TYR A 380 10.91 -31.45 18.42
N GLU A 381 10.15 -32.52 18.66
CA GLU A 381 10.05 -33.67 17.76
C GLU A 381 9.46 -33.26 16.39
N VAL A 382 8.49 -32.35 16.38
CA VAL A 382 7.87 -31.83 15.14
C VAL A 382 8.89 -30.98 14.38
N LYS A 383 9.58 -30.09 15.08
CA LYS A 383 10.65 -29.27 14.47
C LYS A 383 11.77 -30.16 13.89
N LEU A 384 12.13 -31.22 14.61
CA LEU A 384 13.17 -32.17 14.17
C LEU A 384 12.75 -32.91 12.89
N CYS A 385 11.48 -33.35 12.80
CA CYS A 385 10.96 -34.03 11.62
C CYS A 385 10.81 -33.12 10.40
N HIS A 386 10.56 -31.82 10.62
CA HIS A 386 10.22 -30.83 9.60
C HIS A 386 11.12 -29.58 9.67
N CYS A 387 12.41 -29.75 9.99
CA CYS A 387 13.32 -28.62 10.20
C CYS A 387 13.47 -27.68 8.96
N GLU A 388 13.19 -28.19 7.76
CA GLU A 388 13.17 -27.39 6.53
C GLU A 388 12.09 -26.29 6.56
N SER A 389 10.96 -26.57 7.20
CA SER A 389 9.82 -25.64 7.30
C SER A 389 10.11 -24.44 8.21
N MET A 390 11.18 -24.47 8.99
CA MET A 390 11.62 -23.32 9.79
C MET A 390 12.29 -22.24 8.94
N VAL A 391 12.86 -22.56 7.78
CA VAL A 391 13.56 -21.59 6.92
C VAL A 391 12.64 -20.48 6.42
N PRO A 392 11.44 -20.76 5.86
CA PRO A 392 10.48 -19.72 5.51
C PRO A 392 10.04 -18.84 6.70
N LEU A 393 9.87 -19.44 7.89
CA LEU A 393 9.54 -18.70 9.10
C LEU A 393 10.68 -17.76 9.52
N ALA A 394 11.93 -18.24 9.42
CA ALA A 394 13.12 -17.41 9.65
C ALA A 394 13.22 -16.25 8.65
N PHE A 395 12.86 -16.47 7.39
CA PHE A 395 12.80 -15.36 6.42
C PHE A 395 11.76 -14.31 6.79
N ILE A 396 10.60 -14.70 7.33
CA ILE A 396 9.60 -13.73 7.80
C ILE A 396 10.15 -12.89 8.95
N LEU A 397 10.91 -13.50 9.88
CA LEU A 397 11.56 -12.75 10.97
C LEU A 397 12.46 -11.63 10.43
N PHE A 398 13.18 -11.90 9.33
CA PHE A 398 13.93 -10.87 8.62
C PHE A 398 13.01 -9.77 8.06
N CYS A 399 11.95 -10.14 7.36
CA CYS A 399 11.02 -9.19 6.74
C CYS A 399 10.35 -8.24 7.76
N ILE A 400 10.07 -8.73 8.98
CA ILE A 400 9.48 -7.91 10.07
C ILE A 400 10.54 -7.25 10.97
N GLY A 401 11.83 -7.37 10.64
CA GLY A 401 12.92 -6.71 11.37
C GLY A 401 13.35 -7.37 12.68
N GLU A 402 12.91 -8.62 12.95
CA GLU A 402 13.22 -9.35 14.20
C GLU A 402 14.57 -10.11 14.09
N ILE A 403 15.65 -9.35 13.88
CA ILE A 403 16.99 -9.89 13.63
C ILE A 403 17.54 -10.77 14.78
N PRO A 404 17.38 -10.41 16.07
CA PRO A 404 17.84 -11.30 17.15
C PRO A 404 17.15 -12.67 17.12
N LYS A 405 15.81 -12.70 16.89
CA LYS A 405 15.04 -13.94 16.81
C LYS A 405 15.38 -14.75 15.54
N LEU A 406 15.64 -14.08 14.42
CA LEU A 406 16.17 -14.70 13.20
C LEU A 406 17.45 -15.49 13.48
N VAL A 407 18.45 -14.87 14.13
CA VAL A 407 19.73 -15.51 14.43
C VAL A 407 19.54 -16.72 15.35
N GLU A 408 18.75 -16.55 16.43
CA GLU A 408 18.37 -17.65 17.33
C GLU A 408 17.72 -18.82 16.58
N THR A 409 16.75 -18.52 15.71
CA THR A 409 16.05 -19.53 14.90
C THR A 409 17.00 -20.25 13.93
N ILE A 410 17.95 -19.55 13.32
CA ILE A 410 18.96 -20.16 12.43
C ILE A 410 19.86 -21.13 13.20
N GLU A 411 20.30 -20.76 14.39
CA GLU A 411 21.10 -21.69 15.22
C GLU A 411 20.29 -22.93 15.64
N GLU A 412 19.00 -22.76 15.97
CA GLU A 412 18.10 -23.88 16.21
C GLU A 412 17.97 -24.79 14.96
N ILE A 413 17.78 -24.20 13.76
CA ILE A 413 17.74 -24.95 12.50
C ILE A 413 19.02 -25.78 12.31
N ARG A 414 20.19 -25.22 12.55
CA ARG A 414 21.47 -25.93 12.40
C ARG A 414 21.55 -27.17 13.29
N VAL A 415 21.18 -27.01 14.57
CA VAL A 415 21.14 -28.12 15.52
C VAL A 415 20.15 -29.20 15.08
N LEU A 416 18.96 -28.82 14.68
CA LEU A 416 17.91 -29.75 14.23
C LEU A 416 18.31 -30.48 12.94
N VAL A 417 18.91 -29.79 11.98
CA VAL A 417 19.39 -30.39 10.72
C VAL A 417 20.48 -31.45 10.98
N GLU A 418 21.42 -31.16 11.88
CA GLU A 418 22.47 -32.12 12.27
C GLU A 418 21.88 -33.39 12.85
N GLN A 419 20.87 -33.26 13.74
CA GLN A 419 20.22 -34.39 14.43
C GLN A 419 19.16 -35.10 13.58
N SER A 420 18.70 -34.47 12.50
CA SER A 420 17.60 -34.96 11.66
C SER A 420 17.99 -36.23 10.87
N THR A 421 17.02 -36.97 10.42
CA THR A 421 17.16 -38.11 9.51
C THR A 421 17.17 -37.74 8.04
N LEU A 422 17.24 -36.42 7.73
CA LEU A 422 17.29 -35.97 6.35
C LEU A 422 18.50 -36.53 5.58
N PRO A 423 18.35 -36.83 4.28
CA PRO A 423 19.49 -37.16 3.42
C PRO A 423 20.52 -36.04 3.42
N GLU A 424 21.82 -36.36 3.35
CA GLU A 424 22.91 -35.37 3.42
C GLU A 424 22.78 -34.23 2.40
N ALA A 425 22.25 -34.52 1.20
CA ALA A 425 22.00 -33.49 0.18
C ALA A 425 20.93 -32.49 0.62
N ARG A 426 19.90 -32.93 1.35
CA ARG A 426 18.87 -32.07 1.90
C ARG A 426 19.37 -31.27 3.10
N LYS A 427 20.16 -31.91 3.99
CA LYS A 427 20.81 -31.18 5.10
C LYS A 427 21.64 -30.01 4.58
N LYS A 428 22.50 -30.29 3.57
CA LYS A 428 23.29 -29.23 2.93
C LYS A 428 22.43 -28.14 2.32
N ALA A 429 21.33 -28.51 1.66
CA ALA A 429 20.44 -27.51 1.07
C ALA A 429 19.82 -26.59 2.14
N VAL A 430 19.30 -27.15 3.24
CA VAL A 430 18.73 -26.34 4.34
C VAL A 430 19.80 -25.42 4.95
N LEU A 431 21.02 -25.94 5.18
CA LEU A 431 22.14 -25.13 5.68
C LEU A 431 22.54 -24.05 4.68
N GLY A 432 22.47 -24.31 3.38
CA GLY A 432 22.70 -23.31 2.34
C GLY A 432 21.68 -22.15 2.40
N GLU A 433 20.41 -22.46 2.62
CA GLU A 433 19.37 -21.44 2.81
C GLU A 433 19.63 -20.60 4.07
N THR A 434 20.06 -21.21 5.18
CA THR A 434 20.40 -20.46 6.40
C THR A 434 21.58 -19.52 6.20
N GLU A 435 22.60 -19.92 5.40
CA GLU A 435 23.70 -19.02 5.04
C GLU A 435 23.21 -17.82 4.22
N LEU A 436 22.29 -18.03 3.28
CA LEU A 436 21.68 -16.92 2.53
C LEU A 436 20.94 -15.97 3.47
N LEU A 437 20.15 -16.47 4.42
CA LEU A 437 19.46 -15.61 5.41
C LEU A 437 20.44 -14.83 6.29
N LEU A 438 21.55 -15.46 6.72
CA LEU A 438 22.58 -14.78 7.50
C LEU A 438 23.27 -13.66 6.72
N SER A 439 23.37 -13.77 5.37
CA SER A 439 23.94 -12.68 4.57
C SER A 439 23.20 -11.36 4.75
N PHE A 440 21.90 -11.41 5.01
CA PHE A 440 21.09 -10.20 5.23
C PHE A 440 21.41 -9.49 6.55
N THR A 441 21.93 -10.22 7.56
CA THR A 441 22.38 -9.62 8.83
C THR A 441 23.70 -8.85 8.68
N ALA A 442 24.43 -9.11 7.61
CA ALA A 442 25.66 -8.39 7.24
C ALA A 442 25.40 -7.26 6.23
N PHE A 443 24.16 -6.75 6.17
CA PHE A 443 23.76 -5.74 5.19
C PHE A 443 24.79 -4.61 5.07
N ASN A 444 25.02 -4.20 3.82
CA ASN A 444 25.99 -3.24 3.31
C ASN A 444 27.49 -3.57 3.48
N ASP A 445 27.85 -4.66 4.14
CA ASP A 445 29.22 -5.20 4.08
C ASP A 445 29.33 -6.24 2.95
N ILE A 446 29.66 -5.79 1.74
CA ILE A 446 29.69 -6.62 0.52
C ILE A 446 30.59 -7.83 0.70
N ALA A 447 31.77 -7.67 1.34
CA ALA A 447 32.70 -8.75 1.59
C ALA A 447 32.15 -9.79 2.58
N ALA A 448 31.50 -9.32 3.66
CA ALA A 448 30.88 -10.20 4.64
C ALA A 448 29.69 -10.96 4.02
N MET A 449 28.80 -10.25 3.31
CA MET A 449 27.67 -10.85 2.58
C MET A 449 28.15 -11.92 1.60
N SER A 450 29.20 -11.63 0.83
CA SER A 450 29.74 -12.55 -0.16
C SER A 450 30.30 -13.83 0.44
N ARG A 451 30.87 -13.79 1.65
CA ARG A 451 31.29 -15.02 2.35
C ARG A 451 30.10 -15.96 2.57
N TYR A 452 28.99 -15.43 3.03
CA TYR A 452 27.76 -16.19 3.19
C TYR A 452 27.21 -16.70 1.84
N HIS A 453 27.19 -15.85 0.80
CA HIS A 453 26.72 -16.23 -0.52
C HIS A 453 27.53 -17.37 -1.14
N ARG A 454 28.89 -17.33 -1.03
CA ARG A 454 29.75 -18.40 -1.53
C ARG A 454 29.49 -19.72 -0.80
N LYS A 455 29.33 -19.65 0.52
CA LYS A 455 29.02 -20.83 1.34
C LYS A 455 27.63 -21.39 1.02
N ALA A 456 26.63 -20.51 0.84
CA ALA A 456 25.31 -20.90 0.41
C ALA A 456 25.34 -21.61 -0.95
N LEU A 457 26.02 -21.03 -1.94
CA LEU A 457 26.14 -21.61 -3.29
C LEU A 457 26.81 -22.98 -3.29
N GLU A 458 27.87 -23.15 -2.49
CA GLU A 458 28.56 -24.45 -2.29
C GLU A 458 27.59 -25.47 -1.69
N LEU A 459 26.88 -25.12 -0.62
CA LEU A 459 25.97 -26.03 0.08
C LEU A 459 24.76 -26.40 -0.77
N LEU A 460 24.25 -25.46 -1.58
CA LEU A 460 23.16 -25.68 -2.54
C LEU A 460 23.62 -26.44 -3.80
N GLY A 461 24.94 -26.72 -3.93
CA GLY A 461 25.47 -27.41 -5.09
C GLY A 461 25.31 -26.64 -6.40
N GLY A 462 25.41 -25.29 -6.35
CA GLY A 462 25.28 -24.40 -7.50
C GLY A 462 23.82 -24.12 -7.95
N LYS A 463 22.83 -24.53 -7.15
CA LYS A 463 21.41 -24.31 -7.45
C LYS A 463 20.90 -23.00 -6.85
N GLU A 464 19.80 -22.50 -7.41
CA GLU A 464 19.05 -21.39 -6.84
C GLU A 464 18.47 -21.77 -5.48
N SER A 465 18.39 -20.77 -4.60
CA SER A 465 17.64 -20.83 -3.34
C SER A 465 16.13 -20.96 -3.60
N PHE A 466 15.42 -21.63 -2.71
CA PHE A 466 13.96 -21.59 -2.73
C PHE A 466 13.37 -20.33 -2.07
N ILE A 467 14.21 -19.51 -1.44
CA ILE A 467 13.80 -18.21 -0.91
C ILE A 467 13.65 -17.25 -2.09
N HIS A 468 12.41 -17.05 -2.53
CA HIS A 468 12.10 -16.11 -3.60
C HIS A 468 12.02 -14.70 -3.08
N LEU A 469 13.02 -13.86 -3.42
CA LEU A 469 13.05 -12.46 -3.09
C LEU A 469 12.20 -11.68 -4.11
N ARG A 470 11.00 -11.26 -3.73
CA ARG A 470 10.16 -10.37 -4.52
C ARG A 470 10.27 -8.90 -4.09
N SER A 471 10.95 -8.63 -2.98
CA SER A 471 11.23 -7.27 -2.53
C SER A 471 12.17 -6.54 -3.50
N THR A 472 12.14 -5.21 -3.47
CA THR A 472 13.06 -4.40 -4.27
C THR A 472 14.48 -4.56 -3.74
N TRP A 473 15.45 -4.90 -4.61
CA TRP A 473 16.85 -5.10 -4.22
C TRP A 473 17.46 -3.84 -3.57
N THR A 474 17.03 -2.66 -4.00
CA THR A 474 17.49 -1.37 -3.47
C THR A 474 16.76 -0.93 -2.20
N PHE A 475 15.85 -1.73 -1.65
CA PHE A 475 15.00 -1.36 -0.52
C PHE A 475 14.23 -0.03 -0.73
N GLY A 476 14.00 0.34 -1.98
CA GLY A 476 13.37 1.61 -2.35
C GLY A 476 14.33 2.80 -2.41
N SER A 477 15.64 2.63 -2.16
CA SER A 477 16.62 3.70 -2.33
C SER A 477 16.94 3.93 -3.81
N PRO A 478 16.93 5.18 -4.31
CA PRO A 478 17.44 5.48 -5.65
C PRO A 478 18.96 5.38 -5.72
N SER A 479 19.68 5.60 -4.62
CA SER A 479 21.13 5.66 -4.55
C SER A 479 21.71 4.34 -4.00
N ILE A 480 22.50 3.65 -4.81
CA ILE A 480 23.21 2.44 -4.41
C ILE A 480 24.49 2.77 -3.62
N VAL A 481 25.16 3.86 -3.95
CA VAL A 481 26.32 4.35 -3.18
C VAL A 481 25.90 4.75 -1.77
N CYS A 482 24.73 5.38 -1.60
CA CYS A 482 24.18 5.67 -0.28
C CYS A 482 23.92 4.40 0.55
N LEU A 483 23.62 3.26 -0.09
CA LEU A 483 23.41 1.98 0.60
C LEU A 483 24.73 1.27 0.97
N TYR A 484 25.73 1.26 0.07
CA TYR A 484 26.87 0.34 0.14
C TYR A 484 28.23 0.99 0.32
N HIS A 485 28.36 2.32 0.23
CA HIS A 485 29.62 3.00 0.53
C HIS A 485 29.78 3.19 2.04
N ARG A 486 30.64 2.37 2.64
CA ARG A 486 30.80 2.27 4.11
C ARG A 486 32.05 2.95 4.65
N THR A 487 33.11 2.98 3.87
CA THR A 487 34.46 3.33 4.38
C THR A 487 35.02 4.49 3.57
N PRO A 488 35.34 5.64 4.19
CA PRO A 488 36.03 6.70 3.49
C PRO A 488 37.31 6.18 2.82
N GLY A 489 37.50 6.51 1.55
CA GLY A 489 38.60 5.97 0.72
C GLY A 489 38.38 4.55 0.22
N GLY A 490 37.22 3.96 0.48
CA GLY A 490 36.91 2.57 0.13
C GLY A 490 36.09 2.40 -1.14
N LEU A 491 35.55 3.46 -1.74
CA LEU A 491 34.56 3.39 -2.81
C LEU A 491 34.99 2.55 -4.01
N GLN A 492 36.22 2.70 -4.50
CA GLN A 492 36.73 1.92 -5.62
C GLN A 492 36.86 0.43 -5.29
N ASN A 493 37.27 0.10 -4.07
CA ASN A 493 37.34 -1.28 -3.61
C ASN A 493 35.92 -1.88 -3.45
N GLU A 494 34.96 -1.11 -2.96
CA GLU A 494 33.57 -1.55 -2.79
C GLU A 494 32.91 -1.81 -4.16
N ILE A 495 33.19 -0.98 -5.18
CA ILE A 495 32.78 -1.21 -6.56
C ILE A 495 33.40 -2.52 -7.12
N ALA A 496 34.70 -2.74 -6.90
CA ALA A 496 35.36 -3.95 -7.34
C ALA A 496 34.79 -5.20 -6.65
N LEU A 497 34.49 -5.11 -5.35
CA LEU A 497 33.81 -6.18 -4.62
C LEU A 497 32.38 -6.43 -5.13
N MET A 498 31.64 -5.39 -5.51
CA MET A 498 30.32 -5.54 -6.10
C MET A 498 30.39 -6.31 -7.42
N ASP A 499 31.35 -5.97 -8.30
CA ASP A 499 31.57 -6.69 -9.56
C ASP A 499 31.89 -8.19 -9.35
N GLU A 500 32.71 -8.49 -8.33
CA GLU A 500 33.10 -9.87 -8.02
C GLU A 500 31.98 -10.68 -7.37
N CYS A 501 31.21 -10.05 -6.48
CA CYS A 501 30.28 -10.74 -5.60
C CYS A 501 28.87 -10.90 -6.18
N MET A 502 28.40 -9.93 -6.98
CA MET A 502 27.04 -9.96 -7.50
C MET A 502 26.71 -11.13 -8.42
N PRO A 503 27.61 -11.63 -9.29
CA PRO A 503 27.34 -12.84 -10.08
C PRO A 503 27.01 -14.09 -9.24
N ILE A 504 27.62 -14.22 -8.05
CA ILE A 504 27.33 -15.30 -7.10
C ILE A 504 25.92 -15.15 -6.53
N TYR A 505 25.57 -13.92 -6.12
CA TYR A 505 24.25 -13.59 -5.60
C TYR A 505 23.17 -13.81 -6.67
N TYR A 506 23.39 -13.41 -7.92
CA TYR A 506 22.44 -13.64 -9.03
C TYR A 506 22.16 -15.12 -9.26
N THR A 507 23.19 -15.96 -9.14
CA THR A 507 23.02 -17.41 -9.26
C THR A 507 22.16 -17.97 -8.14
N LEU A 508 22.33 -17.48 -6.91
CA LEU A 508 21.54 -17.91 -5.75
C LEU A 508 20.08 -17.45 -5.82
N THR A 509 19.81 -16.30 -6.43
CA THR A 509 18.52 -15.61 -6.31
C THR A 509 17.76 -15.49 -7.64
N GLY A 510 18.16 -16.24 -8.68
CA GLY A 510 17.49 -16.18 -9.99
C GLY A 510 17.61 -14.82 -10.68
N GLY A 511 18.65 -14.04 -10.35
CA GLY A 511 18.93 -12.75 -10.97
C GLY A 511 18.41 -11.53 -10.21
N HIS A 512 17.98 -11.69 -8.95
CA HIS A 512 17.59 -10.56 -8.11
C HIS A 512 18.73 -9.54 -7.98
N GLY A 513 18.46 -8.26 -8.26
CA GLY A 513 19.43 -7.19 -8.23
C GLY A 513 20.35 -7.08 -9.47
N SER A 514 20.11 -7.87 -10.55
CA SER A 514 20.95 -7.83 -11.77
C SER A 514 21.09 -6.40 -12.31
N GLY A 515 22.34 -6.02 -12.62
CA GLY A 515 22.70 -4.68 -13.12
C GLY A 515 23.10 -3.69 -12.03
N SER A 516 22.99 -4.07 -10.75
CA SER A 516 23.30 -3.17 -9.62
C SER A 516 24.78 -2.79 -9.57
N GLU A 517 25.69 -3.65 -10.00
CA GLU A 517 27.13 -3.37 -10.10
C GLU A 517 27.43 -2.22 -11.08
N TYR A 518 26.74 -2.21 -12.21
CA TYR A 518 26.84 -1.11 -13.18
C TYR A 518 26.18 0.18 -12.67
N ALA A 519 25.05 0.05 -11.96
CA ALA A 519 24.37 1.21 -11.40
C ALA A 519 25.20 1.87 -10.27
N MET A 520 25.82 1.08 -9.38
CA MET A 520 26.73 1.59 -8.36
C MET A 520 27.93 2.29 -8.98
N ARG A 521 28.54 1.68 -9.99
CA ARG A 521 29.66 2.30 -10.72
C ARG A 521 29.27 3.58 -11.42
N ALA A 522 28.09 3.61 -12.06
CA ALA A 522 27.57 4.81 -12.71
C ALA A 522 27.39 5.94 -11.71
N GLU A 523 26.81 5.66 -10.54
CA GLU A 523 26.61 6.65 -9.50
C GLU A 523 27.94 7.17 -8.92
N ALA A 524 28.89 6.27 -8.64
CA ALA A 524 30.21 6.67 -8.17
C ALA A 524 30.94 7.58 -9.18
N LEU A 525 30.92 7.23 -10.47
CA LEU A 525 31.48 8.08 -11.53
C LEU A 525 30.78 9.45 -11.64
N TYR A 526 29.45 9.48 -11.47
CA TYR A 526 28.70 10.72 -11.38
C TYR A 526 29.15 11.57 -10.19
N LEU A 527 29.31 10.96 -9.01
CA LEU A 527 29.75 11.66 -7.81
C LEU A 527 31.16 12.23 -7.93
N CYS A 528 32.02 11.60 -8.73
CA CYS A 528 33.38 12.09 -9.07
C CYS A 528 33.39 13.08 -10.26
N GLY A 529 32.26 13.41 -10.88
CA GLY A 529 32.16 14.34 -12.01
C GLY A 529 32.46 13.71 -13.38
N SER A 530 32.62 12.40 -13.51
CA SER A 530 32.95 11.69 -14.75
C SER A 530 31.68 11.27 -15.51
N PHE A 531 30.94 12.25 -16.04
CA PHE A 531 29.58 12.07 -16.56
C PHE A 531 29.46 11.13 -17.76
N ASP A 532 30.39 11.18 -18.72
CA ASP A 532 30.35 10.35 -19.94
C ASP A 532 30.44 8.85 -19.62
N GLU A 533 31.35 8.48 -18.72
CA GLU A 533 31.49 7.09 -18.27
C GLU A 533 30.36 6.67 -17.33
N ALA A 534 29.86 7.59 -16.51
CA ALA A 534 28.68 7.37 -15.67
C ALA A 534 27.46 7.05 -16.54
N GLU A 535 27.20 7.81 -17.60
CA GLU A 535 26.08 7.61 -18.52
C GLU A 535 26.13 6.23 -19.21
N LYS A 536 27.32 5.83 -19.70
CA LYS A 536 27.52 4.49 -20.32
C LYS A 536 27.18 3.36 -19.37
N ASN A 537 27.68 3.44 -18.13
CA ASN A 537 27.41 2.43 -17.10
C ASN A 537 25.94 2.43 -16.68
N ALA A 538 25.30 3.58 -16.55
CA ALA A 538 23.88 3.68 -16.24
C ALA A 538 22.98 3.04 -17.32
N HIS A 539 23.29 3.26 -18.62
CA HIS A 539 22.58 2.60 -19.71
C HIS A 539 22.79 1.08 -19.70
N ARG A 540 24.00 0.62 -19.37
CA ARG A 540 24.26 -0.82 -19.22
C ARG A 540 23.46 -1.41 -18.06
N ALA A 541 23.41 -0.73 -16.92
CA ALA A 541 22.60 -1.14 -15.78
C ALA A 541 21.11 -1.27 -16.15
N VAL A 542 20.56 -0.28 -16.87
CA VAL A 542 19.17 -0.33 -17.36
C VAL A 542 18.93 -1.57 -18.22
N PHE A 543 19.82 -1.86 -19.18
CA PHE A 543 19.69 -3.01 -20.08
C PHE A 543 19.69 -4.34 -19.33
N GLU A 544 20.70 -4.57 -18.45
CA GLU A 544 20.82 -5.79 -17.66
C GLU A 544 19.62 -5.98 -16.71
N ALA A 545 19.24 -4.92 -16.01
CA ALA A 545 18.13 -4.94 -15.07
C ALA A 545 16.78 -5.20 -15.75
N GLN A 546 16.53 -4.58 -16.92
CA GLN A 546 15.30 -4.82 -17.69
C GLN A 546 15.20 -6.26 -18.18
N THR A 547 16.30 -6.85 -18.64
CA THR A 547 16.36 -8.25 -19.09
C THR A 547 15.94 -9.22 -17.99
N LYS A 548 16.22 -8.89 -16.73
CA LYS A 548 15.89 -9.68 -15.53
C LYS A 548 14.69 -9.14 -14.76
N LYS A 549 13.97 -8.16 -15.30
CA LYS A 549 12.79 -7.52 -14.67
C LYS A 549 13.08 -6.92 -13.28
N GLN A 550 14.25 -6.33 -13.09
CA GLN A 550 14.69 -5.72 -11.84
C GLN A 550 14.35 -4.22 -11.82
N SER A 551 13.07 -3.89 -11.58
CA SER A 551 12.53 -2.52 -11.67
C SER A 551 13.24 -1.53 -10.74
N SER A 552 13.60 -1.92 -9.52
CA SER A 552 14.29 -1.04 -8.58
C SER A 552 15.69 -0.63 -9.06
N VAL A 553 16.43 -1.56 -9.68
CA VAL A 553 17.74 -1.25 -10.26
C VAL A 553 17.61 -0.35 -11.50
N VAL A 554 16.55 -0.56 -12.32
CA VAL A 554 16.23 0.35 -13.43
C VAL A 554 15.97 1.76 -12.92
N GLN A 555 15.21 1.91 -11.83
CA GLN A 555 14.95 3.22 -11.23
C GLN A 555 16.22 3.88 -10.71
N SER A 556 17.10 3.14 -10.01
CA SER A 556 18.40 3.67 -9.55
C SER A 556 19.30 4.11 -10.72
N ALA A 557 19.40 3.30 -11.77
CA ALA A 557 20.18 3.66 -12.95
C ALA A 557 19.62 4.91 -13.67
N LYS A 558 18.29 5.01 -13.79
CA LYS A 558 17.64 6.20 -14.37
C LYS A 558 17.76 7.42 -13.46
N PHE A 559 17.81 7.24 -12.13
CA PHE A 559 18.13 8.33 -11.20
C PHE A 559 19.49 8.93 -11.53
N VAL A 560 20.52 8.11 -11.74
CA VAL A 560 21.86 8.59 -12.13
C VAL A 560 21.80 9.35 -13.46
N LEU A 561 21.06 8.84 -14.47
CA LEU A 561 20.86 9.55 -15.75
C LEU A 561 20.17 10.90 -15.56
N ALA A 562 19.16 10.99 -14.69
CA ALA A 562 18.49 12.25 -14.36
C ALA A 562 19.45 13.24 -13.65
N ALA A 563 20.27 12.74 -12.71
CA ALA A 563 21.26 13.57 -12.01
C ALA A 563 22.36 14.08 -12.95
N ILE A 564 22.83 13.28 -13.91
CA ILE A 564 23.78 13.68 -14.95
C ILE A 564 23.16 14.79 -15.83
N THR A 565 21.94 14.57 -16.30
CA THR A 565 21.27 15.54 -17.19
C THR A 565 20.96 16.86 -16.48
N LEU A 566 20.67 16.82 -15.17
CA LEU A 566 20.57 18.02 -14.33
C LEU A 566 21.90 18.76 -14.27
N ALA A 567 23.00 18.05 -14.00
CA ALA A 567 24.33 18.63 -13.90
C ALA A 567 24.85 19.21 -15.25
N GLN A 568 24.38 18.68 -16.38
CA GLN A 568 24.71 19.16 -17.72
C GLN A 568 23.81 20.30 -18.22
N GLY A 569 22.73 20.63 -17.50
CA GLY A 569 21.77 21.67 -17.89
C GLY A 569 20.86 21.30 -19.06
N ASN A 570 20.68 20.02 -19.37
CA ASN A 570 19.87 19.54 -20.48
C ASN A 570 18.42 19.32 -20.04
N ALA A 571 17.60 20.36 -20.09
CA ALA A 571 16.20 20.33 -19.63
C ALA A 571 15.33 19.33 -20.39
N GLU A 572 15.51 19.18 -21.72
CA GLU A 572 14.73 18.25 -22.54
C GLU A 572 15.02 16.79 -22.15
N LYS A 573 16.30 16.41 -22.11
CA LYS A 573 16.71 15.05 -21.76
C LYS A 573 16.38 14.71 -20.31
N LEU A 574 16.47 15.68 -19.38
CA LEU A 574 16.04 15.52 -18.00
C LEU A 574 14.55 15.18 -17.93
N PHE A 575 13.74 15.94 -18.65
CA PHE A 575 12.30 15.75 -18.71
C PHE A 575 11.91 14.36 -19.26
N ASP A 576 12.52 13.95 -20.38
CA ASP A 576 12.29 12.63 -20.98
C ASP A 576 12.67 11.49 -20.02
N THR A 577 13.76 11.67 -19.25
CA THR A 577 14.19 10.68 -18.25
C THR A 577 13.18 10.58 -17.11
N LEU A 578 12.65 11.71 -16.61
CA LEU A 578 11.63 11.73 -15.55
C LEU A 578 10.31 11.12 -16.02
N ILE A 579 9.90 11.36 -17.27
CA ILE A 579 8.75 10.69 -17.89
C ILE A 579 8.95 9.17 -17.91
N SER A 580 10.09 8.73 -18.45
CA SER A 580 10.41 7.30 -18.53
C SER A 580 10.47 6.60 -17.18
N LEU A 581 10.82 7.34 -16.10
CA LEU A 581 10.74 6.88 -14.72
C LEU A 581 9.29 6.68 -14.28
N SER A 582 8.41 7.66 -14.55
CA SER A 582 7.00 7.60 -14.18
C SER A 582 6.25 6.45 -14.88
N GLU A 583 6.58 6.19 -16.16
CA GLU A 583 5.99 5.10 -16.93
C GLU A 583 6.39 3.72 -16.40
N SER A 584 7.67 3.55 -16.03
CA SER A 584 8.18 2.27 -15.52
C SER A 584 7.61 1.87 -14.15
N ALA A 585 7.07 2.80 -13.38
CA ALA A 585 6.45 2.50 -12.08
C ALA A 585 4.98 2.08 -12.19
N SER A 586 4.28 2.50 -13.23
CA SER A 586 2.86 2.16 -13.44
C SER A 586 2.64 0.68 -13.74
N ASP A 587 3.64 -0.04 -14.24
CA ASP A 587 3.51 -1.44 -14.66
C ASP A 587 3.65 -2.46 -13.51
N ASN A 588 4.24 -2.09 -12.38
CA ASN A 588 4.66 -3.07 -11.36
C ASN A 588 3.83 -3.11 -10.07
N GLY A 589 2.97 -2.13 -9.80
CA GLY A 589 2.01 -2.16 -8.67
C GLY A 589 2.61 -2.24 -7.25
N GLU A 590 3.93 -2.11 -7.08
CA GLU A 590 4.61 -2.18 -5.79
C GLU A 590 4.68 -0.79 -5.14
N ASP A 591 4.14 -0.63 -3.94
CA ASP A 591 4.17 0.61 -3.15
C ASP A 591 5.59 1.19 -2.99
N MET A 592 6.59 0.32 -2.86
CA MET A 592 7.97 0.73 -2.66
C MET A 592 8.58 1.43 -3.89
N CYS A 593 8.24 0.99 -5.10
CA CYS A 593 8.69 1.64 -6.34
C CYS A 593 8.22 3.09 -6.45
N ARG A 594 7.12 3.41 -5.82
CA ARG A 594 6.55 4.75 -5.78
C ARG A 594 7.30 5.68 -4.82
N TYR A 595 7.61 5.22 -3.59
CA TYR A 595 8.47 5.99 -2.69
C TYR A 595 9.83 6.29 -3.34
N THR A 596 10.38 5.33 -4.10
CA THR A 596 11.59 5.53 -4.89
C THR A 596 11.44 6.68 -5.89
N LEU A 597 10.30 6.78 -6.57
CA LEU A 597 10.02 7.90 -7.48
C LEU A 597 9.93 9.23 -6.74
N ASP A 598 9.19 9.29 -5.64
CA ASP A 598 9.09 10.50 -4.81
C ASP A 598 10.47 10.98 -4.35
N LEU A 599 11.35 10.05 -3.97
CA LEU A 599 12.73 10.35 -3.61
C LEU A 599 13.55 10.88 -4.80
N ILE A 600 13.40 10.27 -5.99
CA ILE A 600 14.09 10.73 -7.21
C ILE A 600 13.62 12.14 -7.61
N PHE A 601 12.30 12.33 -7.71
CA PHE A 601 11.73 13.63 -8.04
C PHE A 601 12.08 14.68 -6.98
N GLY A 602 11.97 14.30 -5.69
CA GLY A 602 12.35 15.16 -4.57
C GLY A 602 13.79 15.61 -4.64
N TYR A 603 14.73 14.69 -4.94
CA TYR A 603 16.13 15.04 -5.13
C TYR A 603 16.31 16.01 -6.31
N ILE A 604 15.78 15.68 -7.51
CA ILE A 604 15.92 16.54 -8.70
C ILE A 604 15.32 17.92 -8.45
N TYR A 605 14.14 18.02 -7.84
CA TYR A 605 13.52 19.32 -7.55
C TYR A 605 14.28 20.11 -6.47
N ALA A 606 14.71 19.49 -5.38
CA ALA A 606 15.45 20.17 -4.33
C ALA A 606 16.79 20.72 -4.85
N PHE A 607 17.51 19.94 -5.66
CA PHE A 607 18.81 20.35 -6.23
C PHE A 607 18.71 21.23 -7.49
N SER A 608 17.52 21.43 -8.04
CA SER A 608 17.24 22.41 -9.10
C SER A 608 16.57 23.70 -8.60
N HIS A 609 16.64 24.01 -7.31
CA HIS A 609 16.01 25.16 -6.65
C HIS A 609 14.49 25.23 -6.79
N ARG A 610 13.85 24.06 -6.87
CA ARG A 610 12.40 23.92 -6.98
C ARG A 610 11.82 23.13 -5.80
N ALA A 611 12.24 23.46 -4.59
CA ALA A 611 11.81 22.81 -3.35
C ALA A 611 10.27 22.88 -3.12
N ASP A 612 9.59 23.83 -3.77
CA ASP A 612 8.14 23.97 -3.81
C ASP A 612 7.43 22.80 -4.53
N LYS A 613 8.14 22.01 -5.33
CA LYS A 613 7.61 20.84 -6.06
C LYS A 613 7.91 19.51 -5.40
N VAL A 614 8.66 19.50 -4.31
CA VAL A 614 8.90 18.28 -3.54
C VAL A 614 7.60 17.85 -2.88
N CYS A 615 7.27 16.56 -2.94
CA CYS A 615 6.05 16.03 -2.34
C CYS A 615 6.00 16.32 -0.82
N ALA A 616 4.78 16.50 -0.28
CA ALA A 616 4.56 17.04 1.07
C ALA A 616 5.28 16.22 2.16
N TRP A 617 5.10 14.90 2.20
CA TRP A 617 5.71 14.06 3.22
C TRP A 617 7.24 14.21 3.30
N LEU A 618 7.90 14.39 2.14
CA LEU A 618 9.35 14.55 2.04
C LEU A 618 9.78 16.01 2.33
N ALA A 619 8.98 16.97 1.90
CA ALA A 619 9.23 18.40 2.10
C ALA A 619 8.99 18.87 3.54
N ASP A 620 8.17 18.16 4.30
CA ASP A 620 7.85 18.47 5.70
C ASP A 620 8.58 17.57 6.69
N GLY A 621 9.24 16.50 6.19
CA GLY A 621 10.09 15.62 6.98
C GLY A 621 9.34 14.49 7.69
N ASP A 622 8.13 14.13 7.24
CA ASP A 622 7.29 13.07 7.82
C ASP A 622 7.78 11.66 7.43
N ILE A 623 9.11 11.46 7.49
CA ILE A 623 9.78 10.23 7.06
C ILE A 623 9.38 9.04 7.93
N THR A 624 9.14 9.27 9.23
CA THR A 624 8.81 8.21 10.19
C THR A 624 7.44 7.58 9.99
N GLU A 625 6.52 8.26 9.32
CA GLU A 625 5.18 7.76 8.99
C GLU A 625 5.16 6.96 7.69
N THR A 626 6.27 6.93 6.98
CA THR A 626 6.41 6.18 5.74
C THR A 626 6.74 4.70 6.00
N ARG A 627 6.46 3.84 5.00
CA ARG A 627 6.92 2.43 5.01
C ARG A 627 8.30 2.26 4.37
N LEU A 628 9.12 3.30 4.38
CA LEU A 628 10.49 3.22 3.88
C LEU A 628 11.31 2.23 4.72
N ALA A 629 12.09 1.40 4.06
CA ALA A 629 13.07 0.58 4.73
C ALA A 629 14.10 1.47 5.44
N ALA A 630 14.56 1.05 6.62
CA ALA A 630 15.53 1.80 7.44
C ALA A 630 16.77 2.24 6.64
N MET A 631 17.20 1.40 5.69
CA MET A 631 18.37 1.66 4.82
C MET A 631 18.14 2.81 3.83
N THR A 632 16.88 3.12 3.51
CA THR A 632 16.51 4.20 2.57
C THR A 632 16.36 5.56 3.27
N ILE A 633 16.13 5.55 4.57
CA ILE A 633 15.93 6.77 5.38
C ILE A 633 17.06 7.80 5.17
N PRO A 634 18.36 7.45 5.17
CA PRO A 634 19.42 8.44 4.98
C PRO A 634 19.33 9.21 3.66
N PHE A 635 18.86 8.58 2.57
CA PHE A 635 18.65 9.29 1.31
C PHE A 635 17.46 10.26 1.38
N ALA A 636 16.34 9.85 1.99
CA ALA A 636 15.21 10.74 2.23
C ALA A 636 15.60 11.96 3.09
N GLN A 637 16.44 11.74 4.10
CA GLN A 637 16.98 12.80 4.97
C GLN A 637 17.88 13.79 4.20
N ILE A 638 18.66 13.34 3.20
CA ILE A 638 19.42 14.25 2.31
C ILE A 638 18.45 15.18 1.58
N VAL A 639 17.39 14.65 1.00
CA VAL A 639 16.41 15.46 0.25
C VAL A 639 15.73 16.47 1.17
N TYR A 640 15.26 16.02 2.33
CA TYR A 640 14.62 16.91 3.32
C TYR A 640 15.57 18.02 3.81
N ALA A 641 16.80 17.67 4.17
CA ALA A 641 17.81 18.65 4.57
C ALA A 641 18.09 19.69 3.47
N LYS A 642 18.13 19.24 2.18
CA LYS A 642 18.26 20.15 1.05
C LYS A 642 17.04 21.07 0.90
N VAL A 643 15.82 20.56 1.14
CA VAL A 643 14.61 21.40 1.15
C VAL A 643 14.69 22.47 2.24
N LEU A 644 15.13 22.13 3.44
CA LEU A 644 15.34 23.11 4.53
C LEU A 644 16.35 24.20 4.14
N LEU A 645 17.45 23.79 3.47
CA LEU A 645 18.47 24.73 2.96
C LEU A 645 17.86 25.70 1.92
N GLU A 646 17.07 25.20 0.97
CA GLU A 646 16.40 25.99 -0.05
C GLU A 646 15.33 26.95 0.52
N ARG A 647 14.60 26.49 1.55
CA ARG A 647 13.62 27.31 2.30
C ARG A 647 14.30 28.32 3.23
N LYS A 648 15.65 28.29 3.35
CA LYS A 648 16.45 29.12 4.27
C LYS A 648 16.10 28.90 5.74
N GLU A 649 15.62 27.72 6.09
CA GLU A 649 15.32 27.30 7.47
C GLU A 649 16.59 26.85 8.20
N TYR A 650 17.64 27.71 8.22
CA TYR A 650 18.99 27.36 8.63
C TYR A 650 19.09 26.81 10.06
N LEU A 651 18.38 27.41 11.03
CA LEU A 651 18.40 26.95 12.42
C LEU A 651 17.79 25.54 12.57
N LYS A 652 16.72 25.27 11.83
CA LYS A 652 16.09 23.94 11.79
C LYS A 652 17.02 22.92 11.14
N LEU A 653 17.68 23.30 10.06
CA LEU A 653 18.67 22.46 9.37
C LEU A 653 19.84 22.11 10.28
N LEU A 654 20.43 23.09 11.00
CA LEU A 654 21.53 22.85 11.96
C LEU A 654 21.12 21.96 13.13
N ALA A 655 19.88 22.05 13.58
CA ALA A 655 19.34 21.14 14.59
C ALA A 655 19.11 19.71 14.06
N TYR A 656 18.74 19.58 12.77
CA TYR A 656 18.43 18.32 12.12
C TYR A 656 19.65 17.51 11.67
N CYS A 657 20.67 18.14 11.11
CA CYS A 657 21.84 17.46 10.55
C CYS A 657 22.57 16.52 11.53
N PRO A 658 22.80 16.87 12.82
CA PRO A 658 23.43 15.94 13.76
C PRO A 658 22.63 14.65 13.97
N PHE A 659 21.29 14.75 14.02
CA PHE A 659 20.41 13.59 14.14
C PHE A 659 20.50 12.70 12.87
N ALA A 660 20.35 13.29 11.68
CA ALA A 660 20.39 12.56 10.41
C ALA A 660 21.78 11.92 10.18
N ARG A 661 22.85 12.61 10.57
CA ARG A 661 24.21 12.08 10.51
C ARG A 661 24.39 10.89 11.47
N GLY A 662 23.85 10.96 12.68
CA GLY A 662 23.85 9.82 13.63
C GLY A 662 23.16 8.59 13.04
N CYS A 663 22.07 8.76 12.31
CA CYS A 663 21.43 7.66 11.57
C CYS A 663 22.35 7.07 10.48
N ALA A 664 23.04 7.92 9.73
CA ALA A 664 23.98 7.49 8.69
C ALA A 664 25.22 6.78 9.27
N GLU A 665 25.74 7.26 10.41
CA GLU A 665 26.85 6.62 11.15
C GLU A 665 26.43 5.24 11.67
N ALA A 666 25.24 5.12 12.26
CA ALA A 666 24.71 3.85 12.73
C ALA A 666 24.50 2.85 11.59
N GLY A 667 24.09 3.33 10.39
CA GLY A 667 23.99 2.53 9.17
C GLY A 667 25.32 2.29 8.45
N HIS A 668 26.42 2.80 8.96
CA HIS A 668 27.74 2.74 8.30
C HIS A 668 27.71 3.25 6.86
N THR A 669 27.08 4.39 6.60
CA THR A 669 26.99 4.98 5.27
C THR A 669 27.73 6.32 5.19
N VAL A 670 28.61 6.50 4.21
CA VAL A 670 29.52 7.66 4.10
C VAL A 670 28.87 8.83 3.35
N LEU A 671 28.26 8.55 2.19
CA LEU A 671 27.73 9.60 1.32
C LEU A 671 26.72 10.54 2.00
N PRO A 672 25.77 10.08 2.82
CA PRO A 672 24.87 10.98 3.54
C PRO A 672 25.60 11.89 4.53
N GLN A 673 26.64 11.38 5.21
CA GLN A 673 27.44 12.20 6.14
C GLN A 673 28.12 13.35 5.43
N ILE A 674 28.65 13.12 4.21
CA ILE A 674 29.26 14.19 3.38
C ILE A 674 28.21 15.27 3.11
N TYR A 675 27.01 14.90 2.65
CA TYR A 675 25.93 15.87 2.39
C TYR A 675 25.56 16.67 3.64
N PHE A 676 25.39 16.03 4.78
CA PHE A 676 24.99 16.74 6.00
C PHE A 676 26.05 17.71 6.47
N TYR A 677 27.35 17.39 6.39
CA TYR A 677 28.42 18.35 6.70
C TYR A 677 28.46 19.52 5.70
N VAL A 678 28.21 19.28 4.41
CA VAL A 678 28.12 20.35 3.41
C VAL A 678 26.92 21.26 3.70
N PHE A 679 25.78 20.70 4.08
CA PHE A 679 24.59 21.49 4.45
C PHE A 679 24.81 22.29 5.75
N GLU A 680 25.47 21.70 6.76
CA GLU A 680 25.87 22.41 7.97
C GLU A 680 26.77 23.59 7.64
N ALA A 681 27.76 23.40 6.75
CA ALA A 681 28.64 24.47 6.31
C ALA A 681 27.87 25.61 5.64
N CYS A 682 26.96 25.30 4.71
CA CYS A 682 26.12 26.30 4.05
C CYS A 682 25.25 27.08 5.03
N ALA A 683 24.60 26.39 5.96
CA ALA A 683 23.71 27.00 6.95
C ALA A 683 24.47 27.88 7.95
N SER A 684 25.62 27.42 8.47
CA SER A 684 26.48 28.18 9.36
C SER A 684 27.02 29.43 8.69
N MET A 685 27.47 29.31 7.42
CA MET A 685 27.93 30.46 6.65
C MET A 685 26.81 31.50 6.44
N ALA A 686 25.60 31.05 6.11
CA ALA A 686 24.44 31.92 5.93
C ALA A 686 24.04 32.66 7.21
N LEU A 687 24.32 32.08 8.39
CA LEU A 687 24.10 32.69 9.71
C LEU A 687 25.29 33.54 10.19
N GLY A 688 26.39 33.61 9.43
CA GLY A 688 27.58 34.40 9.75
C GLY A 688 28.58 33.70 10.68
N ASP A 689 28.42 32.39 10.96
CA ASP A 689 29.39 31.61 11.74
C ASP A 689 30.38 30.89 10.79
N SER A 690 31.36 31.62 10.31
CA SER A 690 32.40 31.11 9.40
C SER A 690 33.25 30.01 10.05
N THR A 691 33.47 30.06 11.38
CA THR A 691 34.29 29.08 12.09
C THR A 691 33.61 27.70 12.12
N ALA A 692 32.32 27.66 12.46
CA ALA A 692 31.53 26.41 12.41
C ALA A 692 31.41 25.90 10.97
N ALA A 693 31.25 26.82 10.00
CA ALA A 693 31.17 26.47 8.58
C ALA A 693 32.45 25.81 8.06
N GLU A 694 33.63 26.36 8.38
CA GLU A 694 34.94 25.80 8.01
C GLU A 694 35.16 24.43 8.67
N GLU A 695 34.78 24.26 9.96
CA GLU A 695 34.91 22.99 10.66
C GLU A 695 34.03 21.89 10.03
N ALA A 696 32.78 22.21 9.70
CA ALA A 696 31.89 21.29 9.02
C ALA A 696 32.45 20.89 7.63
N LEU A 697 32.89 21.86 6.85
CA LEU A 697 33.44 21.63 5.51
C LEU A 697 34.73 20.78 5.57
N LYS A 698 35.59 20.99 6.58
CA LYS A 698 36.79 20.18 6.84
C LYS A 698 36.43 18.71 7.08
N LYS A 699 35.35 18.42 7.85
CA LYS A 699 34.86 17.05 8.07
C LYS A 699 34.33 16.44 6.78
N ALA A 700 33.60 17.21 5.97
CA ALA A 700 33.13 16.75 4.66
C ALA A 700 34.30 16.34 3.75
N PHE A 701 35.35 17.18 3.67
CA PHE A 701 36.57 16.86 2.90
C PHE A 701 37.30 15.62 3.42
N ALA A 702 37.35 15.40 4.73
CA ALA A 702 37.98 14.23 5.31
C ALA A 702 37.30 12.92 4.90
N LEU A 703 35.97 12.96 4.65
CA LEU A 703 35.18 11.79 4.21
C LEU A 703 35.20 11.56 2.71
N SER A 704 35.51 12.57 1.91
CA SER A 704 35.29 12.54 0.44
C SER A 704 36.59 12.51 -0.36
N ARG A 705 37.72 12.98 0.22
CA ARG A 705 38.96 13.25 -0.52
C ARG A 705 39.55 12.03 -1.18
N ASP A 706 39.70 10.92 -0.46
CA ASP A 706 40.34 9.72 -0.94
C ASP A 706 39.49 8.95 -1.99
N ASP A 707 38.18 9.25 -2.03
CA ASP A 707 37.25 8.72 -3.03
C ASP A 707 36.95 9.69 -4.16
N GLU A 708 37.56 10.88 -4.14
CA GLU A 708 37.37 11.97 -5.14
C GLU A 708 35.90 12.39 -5.32
N ILE A 709 35.06 12.30 -4.28
CA ILE A 709 33.65 12.66 -4.32
C ILE A 709 33.50 14.18 -4.37
N VAL A 710 33.00 14.71 -5.48
CA VAL A 710 32.94 16.16 -5.81
C VAL A 710 31.51 16.69 -5.80
N MET A 711 30.53 15.89 -6.27
CA MET A 711 29.19 16.41 -6.55
C MET A 711 28.42 16.98 -5.34
N PRO A 712 28.50 16.45 -4.11
CA PRO A 712 27.83 17.09 -2.96
C PRO A 712 28.27 18.54 -2.74
N PHE A 713 29.54 18.85 -2.99
CA PHE A 713 30.09 20.21 -2.89
C PHE A 713 29.65 21.07 -4.08
N ALA A 714 29.72 20.53 -5.29
CA ALA A 714 29.31 21.22 -6.51
C ALA A 714 27.83 21.63 -6.47
N GLN A 715 26.98 20.78 -5.93
CA GLN A 715 25.53 21.02 -5.80
C GLN A 715 25.15 22.08 -4.74
N CYS A 716 26.09 22.47 -3.89
CA CYS A 716 25.93 23.49 -2.86
C CYS A 716 26.98 24.60 -2.98
N PHE A 717 27.54 24.75 -4.18
CA PHE A 717 28.73 25.59 -4.43
C PHE A 717 28.58 27.04 -3.96
N SER A 718 27.51 27.74 -4.29
CA SER A 718 27.29 29.13 -3.84
C SER A 718 27.29 29.30 -2.32
N GLY A 719 26.85 28.27 -1.58
CA GLY A 719 26.83 28.28 -0.12
C GLY A 719 28.20 28.07 0.51
N ILE A 720 29.16 27.44 -0.19
CA ILE A 720 30.49 27.11 0.34
C ILE A 720 31.63 27.83 -0.34
N GLU A 721 31.42 28.45 -1.50
CA GLU A 721 32.47 29.12 -2.29
C GLU A 721 33.33 30.08 -1.45
N PRO A 722 32.76 30.97 -0.59
CA PRO A 722 33.57 31.90 0.20
C PRO A 722 34.51 31.20 1.19
N LEU A 723 34.21 29.95 1.58
CA LEU A 723 35.00 29.14 2.53
C LEU A 723 36.19 28.47 1.85
N LEU A 724 36.14 28.25 0.51
CA LEU A 724 37.12 27.45 -0.19
C LEU A 724 38.54 28.09 -0.22
N GLU A 725 38.64 29.38 0.05
CA GLU A 725 39.96 30.10 0.14
C GLU A 725 40.76 29.64 1.37
N ALA A 726 40.10 29.19 2.44
CA ALA A 726 40.73 28.70 3.66
C ALA A 726 41.35 27.29 3.53
N PHE A 727 41.13 26.63 2.40
CA PHE A 727 41.60 25.23 2.20
C PHE A 727 42.77 25.16 1.21
N PRO A 728 43.60 24.09 1.29
CA PRO A 728 44.68 23.85 0.34
C PRO A 728 44.16 23.85 -1.12
N GLN A 729 44.80 24.62 -2.01
CA GLN A 729 44.39 24.75 -3.42
C GLN A 729 44.90 23.57 -4.26
N ASP A 730 44.48 22.36 -3.92
CA ASP A 730 44.84 21.11 -4.58
C ASP A 730 43.96 20.77 -5.80
N GLU A 731 44.16 19.61 -6.38
CA GLU A 731 43.42 19.15 -7.56
C GLU A 731 41.92 18.94 -7.28
N MET A 732 41.59 18.36 -6.14
CA MET A 732 40.19 18.16 -5.72
C MET A 732 39.45 19.50 -5.59
N LEU A 733 40.07 20.50 -4.96
CA LEU A 733 39.43 21.79 -4.78
C LEU A 733 39.23 22.53 -6.13
N ARG A 734 40.19 22.40 -7.06
CA ARG A 734 40.05 22.94 -8.45
C ARG A 734 38.88 22.25 -9.15
N HIS A 735 38.75 20.93 -8.99
CA HIS A 735 37.64 20.14 -9.57
C HIS A 735 36.28 20.56 -8.97
N ILE A 736 36.20 20.74 -7.65
CA ILE A 736 34.97 21.25 -6.99
C ILE A 736 34.58 22.64 -7.52
N ARG A 737 35.55 23.57 -7.68
CA ARG A 737 35.25 24.90 -8.20
C ARG A 737 34.73 24.86 -9.64
N GLN A 738 35.33 24.02 -10.48
CA GLN A 738 34.90 23.87 -11.87
C GLN A 738 33.50 23.21 -11.92
N ALA A 739 33.33 22.07 -11.23
CA ALA A 739 32.07 21.34 -11.21
C ALA A 739 30.93 22.19 -10.61
N GLY A 740 31.24 22.98 -9.54
CA GLY A 740 30.25 23.87 -8.91
C GLY A 740 29.79 24.99 -9.82
N ALA A 741 30.74 25.70 -10.48
CA ALA A 741 30.40 26.74 -11.44
C ALA A 741 29.58 26.20 -12.64
N ASP A 742 29.95 25.01 -13.14
CA ASP A 742 29.21 24.33 -14.20
C ASP A 742 27.81 23.90 -13.75
N PHE A 743 27.66 23.36 -12.54
CA PHE A 743 26.38 22.97 -11.98
C PHE A 743 25.44 24.16 -11.80
N GLU A 744 25.88 25.25 -11.21
CA GLU A 744 25.06 26.48 -11.07
C GLU A 744 24.59 27.03 -12.39
N LYS A 745 25.48 27.04 -13.39
CA LYS A 745 25.14 27.42 -14.75
C LYS A 745 24.08 26.51 -15.36
N ALA A 746 24.25 25.20 -15.18
CA ALA A 746 23.30 24.17 -15.63
C ALA A 746 21.91 24.34 -15.03
N VAL A 747 21.82 24.52 -13.70
CA VAL A 747 20.54 24.73 -13.00
C VAL A 747 19.91 26.07 -13.43
N THR A 748 20.69 27.13 -13.59
CA THR A 748 20.20 28.43 -14.10
C THR A 748 19.64 28.27 -15.51
N GLN A 749 20.31 27.53 -16.39
CA GLN A 749 19.85 27.24 -17.74
C GLN A 749 18.50 26.49 -17.74
N ILE A 750 18.36 25.42 -16.93
CA ILE A 750 17.09 24.68 -16.75
C ILE A 750 15.98 25.61 -16.25
N GLY A 751 16.29 26.55 -15.35
CA GLY A 751 15.38 27.59 -14.87
C GLY A 751 14.98 28.63 -15.89
N SER A 752 15.89 28.98 -16.83
CA SER A 752 15.70 30.01 -17.84
C SER A 752 15.04 29.50 -19.13
N ASP A 753 15.09 28.21 -19.42
CA ASP A 753 14.39 27.58 -20.55
C ASP A 753 12.84 27.59 -20.40
N LYS A 754 12.33 28.27 -19.37
CA LYS A 754 10.90 28.57 -19.19
C LYS A 754 10.23 29.28 -20.39
N ALA A 755 11.00 29.90 -21.28
CA ALA A 755 10.45 30.73 -22.37
C ALA A 755 10.28 30.00 -23.73
N LYS A 756 10.80 28.78 -23.88
CA LYS A 756 10.66 28.04 -25.15
C LYS A 756 10.09 26.63 -24.86
N LEU A 757 9.00 26.33 -25.52
CA LEU A 757 8.46 24.95 -25.55
C LEU A 757 9.45 24.08 -26.34
N SER A 758 9.76 22.88 -25.80
CA SER A 758 10.43 21.84 -26.58
C SER A 758 9.59 21.43 -27.81
N PRO A 759 10.15 20.76 -28.82
CA PRO A 759 9.37 20.28 -29.97
C PRO A 759 8.18 19.42 -29.52
N ARG A 760 8.34 18.59 -28.49
CA ARG A 760 7.29 17.73 -27.95
C ARG A 760 6.23 18.52 -27.19
N GLU A 761 6.64 19.49 -26.38
CA GLU A 761 5.71 20.40 -25.68
C GLU A 761 4.94 21.27 -26.69
N ALA A 762 5.58 21.72 -27.74
CA ALA A 762 4.93 22.47 -28.81
C ALA A 762 3.88 21.63 -29.54
N GLU A 763 4.17 20.36 -29.80
CA GLU A 763 3.23 19.40 -30.40
C GLU A 763 2.01 19.18 -29.49
N VAL A 764 2.23 18.98 -28.19
CA VAL A 764 1.15 18.83 -27.19
C VAL A 764 0.37 20.14 -27.07
N ALA A 765 1.02 21.29 -27.01
CA ALA A 765 0.36 22.61 -26.96
C ALA A 765 -0.52 22.85 -28.19
N GLU A 766 -0.07 22.43 -29.36
CA GLU A 766 -0.85 22.55 -30.59
C GLU A 766 -2.09 21.65 -30.58
N LEU A 767 -1.97 20.43 -30.07
CA LEU A 767 -3.14 19.54 -29.92
C LEU A 767 -4.12 20.06 -28.85
N ILE A 768 -3.61 20.69 -27.76
CA ILE A 768 -4.46 21.39 -26.79
C ILE A 768 -5.24 22.52 -27.46
N ARG A 769 -4.56 23.33 -28.28
CA ARG A 769 -5.17 24.42 -29.03
C ARG A 769 -6.27 23.92 -29.99
N GLN A 770 -6.08 22.73 -30.58
CA GLN A 770 -7.08 22.07 -31.43
C GLN A 770 -8.25 21.46 -30.64
N GLY A 771 -8.28 21.60 -29.31
CA GLY A 771 -9.37 21.14 -28.46
C GLY A 771 -9.28 19.66 -28.08
N PHE A 772 -8.17 18.96 -28.38
CA PHE A 772 -8.00 17.56 -27.98
C PHE A 772 -7.85 17.44 -26.47
N THR A 773 -8.59 16.53 -25.86
CA THR A 773 -8.40 16.17 -24.44
C THR A 773 -7.05 15.50 -24.20
N ASN A 774 -6.57 15.48 -22.97
CA ASN A 774 -5.30 14.82 -22.64
C ASN A 774 -5.29 13.35 -23.09
N LYS A 775 -6.44 12.66 -23.01
CA LYS A 775 -6.62 11.28 -23.46
C LYS A 775 -6.47 11.13 -24.98
N GLN A 776 -7.05 12.05 -25.74
CA GLN A 776 -6.91 12.07 -27.19
C GLN A 776 -5.50 12.40 -27.64
N ILE A 777 -4.82 13.30 -26.89
CA ILE A 777 -3.41 13.63 -27.13
C ILE A 777 -2.53 12.41 -26.85
N ALA A 778 -2.78 11.71 -25.72
CA ALA A 778 -2.07 10.49 -25.36
C ALA A 778 -2.18 9.42 -26.44
N ALA A 779 -3.42 9.16 -26.92
CA ALA A 779 -3.69 8.19 -27.97
C ALA A 779 -3.04 8.59 -29.31
N ARG A 780 -3.08 9.90 -29.66
CA ARG A 780 -2.56 10.39 -30.93
C ARG A 780 -1.04 10.41 -31.00
N LEU A 781 -0.40 10.66 -29.86
CA LEU A 781 1.05 10.74 -29.75
C LEU A 781 1.70 9.43 -29.28
N TYR A 782 0.89 8.38 -29.02
CA TYR A 782 1.33 7.08 -28.53
C TYR A 782 2.17 7.18 -27.24
N ILE A 783 1.72 8.04 -26.32
CA ILE A 783 2.37 8.27 -25.01
C ILE A 783 1.34 8.07 -23.89
N SER A 784 1.84 7.85 -22.67
CA SER A 784 0.95 7.73 -21.52
C SER A 784 0.25 9.05 -21.20
N LEU A 785 -0.89 9.00 -20.51
CA LEU A 785 -1.60 10.24 -20.15
C LEU A 785 -0.86 10.94 -19.00
N SER A 786 -0.18 10.19 -18.10
CA SER A 786 0.72 10.80 -17.12
C SER A 786 1.77 11.66 -17.81
N THR A 787 2.33 11.18 -18.92
CA THR A 787 3.20 11.93 -19.81
C THR A 787 2.55 13.20 -20.32
N VAL A 788 1.32 13.10 -20.84
CA VAL A 788 0.59 14.29 -21.35
C VAL A 788 0.31 15.28 -20.23
N LYS A 789 -0.17 14.82 -19.06
CA LYS A 789 -0.44 15.71 -17.91
C LYS A 789 0.83 16.44 -17.45
N MET A 790 1.94 15.72 -17.31
CA MET A 790 3.22 16.31 -16.95
C MET A 790 3.70 17.31 -18.01
N THR A 791 3.56 16.97 -19.29
CA THR A 791 3.86 17.88 -20.40
C THR A 791 2.98 19.13 -20.34
N VAL A 792 1.67 18.99 -20.11
CA VAL A 792 0.72 20.11 -19.97
C VAL A 792 1.08 21.00 -18.79
N SER A 793 1.43 20.42 -17.63
CA SER A 793 1.87 21.17 -16.45
C SER A 793 3.12 22.00 -16.77
N ASN A 794 4.09 21.42 -17.46
CA ASN A 794 5.30 22.14 -17.89
C ASN A 794 5.01 23.23 -18.93
N ILE A 795 4.10 22.98 -19.86
CA ILE A 795 3.67 23.99 -20.84
C ILE A 795 3.05 25.19 -20.11
N PHE A 796 2.16 24.94 -19.13
CA PHE A 796 1.55 26.01 -18.34
C PHE A 796 2.60 26.80 -17.56
N GLU A 797 3.58 26.12 -16.96
CA GLU A 797 4.68 26.77 -16.26
C GLU A 797 5.56 27.61 -17.17
N LYS A 798 5.94 27.05 -18.33
CA LYS A 798 6.78 27.75 -19.32
C LYS A 798 6.09 28.95 -19.95
N THR A 799 4.78 28.82 -20.16
CA THR A 799 3.98 29.90 -20.81
C THR A 799 3.36 30.87 -19.80
N GLY A 800 3.41 30.58 -18.50
CA GLY A 800 2.83 31.41 -17.45
C GLY A 800 1.30 31.36 -17.39
N VAL A 801 0.65 30.44 -18.12
CA VAL A 801 -0.81 30.27 -18.09
C VAL A 801 -1.25 29.39 -16.94
N LYS A 802 -2.46 29.67 -16.43
CA LYS A 802 -3.03 28.92 -15.29
C LYS A 802 -4.15 27.95 -15.71
N SER A 803 -4.53 27.96 -16.98
CA SER A 803 -5.60 27.10 -17.46
C SER A 803 -5.44 26.74 -18.95
N ARG A 804 -6.07 25.63 -19.34
CA ARG A 804 -6.11 25.17 -20.72
C ARG A 804 -6.76 26.17 -21.68
N ALA A 805 -7.78 26.87 -21.22
CA ALA A 805 -8.44 27.95 -22.00
C ALA A 805 -7.47 29.09 -22.31
N GLN A 806 -6.69 29.52 -21.31
CA GLN A 806 -5.69 30.57 -21.50
C GLN A 806 -4.57 30.14 -22.46
N LEU A 807 -4.21 28.87 -22.50
CA LEU A 807 -3.21 28.36 -23.46
C LEU A 807 -3.73 28.46 -24.90
N SER A 808 -5.03 28.20 -25.13
CA SER A 808 -5.65 28.34 -26.45
C SER A 808 -5.68 29.81 -26.94
N ASP A 809 -5.72 30.78 -26.02
CA ASP A 809 -5.74 32.20 -26.33
C ASP A 809 -4.35 32.77 -26.67
N ILE A 810 -3.28 32.22 -26.09
CA ILE A 810 -1.90 32.69 -26.32
C ILE A 810 -1.36 32.28 -27.68
N PHE A 811 -1.89 31.22 -28.29
CA PHE A 811 -1.54 30.78 -29.64
C PHE A 811 -2.69 31.02 -30.62
N PRO A 812 -2.93 32.27 -31.08
CA PRO A 812 -4.02 32.55 -31.99
C PRO A 812 -3.85 31.80 -33.32
N ASN A 813 -4.95 31.43 -33.96
CA ASN A 813 -4.95 30.78 -35.28
C ASN A 813 -4.11 31.55 -36.27
N LYS A 814 -3.11 30.91 -36.85
CA LYS A 814 -2.49 31.38 -38.10
C LYS A 814 -3.38 31.02 -39.26
#